data_c21001d442c1f8361e0e0c3a80ca718f
#
_entry.id   c21001d442c1f8361e0e0c3a80ca718f
#
_cell.length_a   1.000
_cell.length_b   1.000
_cell.length_c   1.000
_cell.angle_alpha   90.00
_cell.angle_beta   90.00
_cell.angle_gamma   90.00
#
_symmetry.space_group_name_H-M   'P 1'
#
loop_
_entity.id
_entity.type
_entity.pdbx_description
1 polymer ?
#
loop_
_entity_poly.entity_id
_entity_poly.type
_entity_poly.pdbx_seq_one_letter_code
_entity_poly.pdbx_strand_id
1 'polypeptide(L)'
;MQRAASAFAVGDFRKSEELCKAALSMRSDHLEALSLLGILNARAGRVEEAAVLLARVVQAAPINAVAHNNYGNILRDLRRFDAALASYDRAVKLEPAYAEAHHNRGRLLSELNRADEALSSYDSALKLKPNYAEAYYSRGVLLHELKRLEEAAANYQQAIAINPQLADSHYNLGNVLRDLRRYAEARQSYDNALAVKPGFAQAYNNRGNVLQELGRYEDALRSYEHALAINPDLAEAHINSGNVLQELKRPDEALGSYRRALRLKPGSELLLGGYLHTKTLICDWSGVEGETAELHRRIAQGRLAAWPLTVLALIDDPALHRQIAELSAKGDDPVNRLLPPIIGHAHHDKIRIGYYSADYCNHATAYLAAGLFECHDRAAFHLVAFSFGPDKRDAMRDRLSTAFDQFIDVRAKSDREVAQLSRNLEIDIAVDLKGFTRDARPGIFAQRAAPIQVSYLGYPGTMGARYIDYIIADETVIPAKSRPHFTEKVVYMPDSYQINDEKREIGEAVSRLSLGLPVSAFVFCCFNSCYKITSSVFDCWMRILTRTPGSVLWLLGDNATAATNLRKAAEAHGVDSRRLIFAPHIPVAQHLARLRAADLFIDTLPYNAHTTASDALWAGVPVLTRCGESFAARVAASLLINIGLQELITTTEAQYEEMAVRLARQPSLLAEVKSKLLKNRRTSPLFDTKRFCRHIEDAYTQMYSRFCAGMDAEDFRVQKRKQAQ
;
A
#
# COMPACT_ATOMS: atom_id res chain seq x y z
N MET A 1 31.09 15.88 54.12
CA MET A 1 30.47 15.02 53.03
C MET A 1 29.08 14.51 53.40
N GLN A 2 28.82 13.99 54.60
CA GLN A 2 27.50 13.46 54.93
C GLN A 2 26.34 14.45 54.69
N ARG A 3 26.52 15.77 55.01
CA ARG A 3 25.55 16.81 54.67
C ARG A 3 25.38 17.07 53.19
N ALA A 4 26.46 16.91 52.38
CA ALA A 4 26.39 17.04 50.94
C ALA A 4 25.61 15.88 50.30
N ALA A 5 25.86 14.65 50.76
CA ALA A 5 25.12 13.46 50.32
C ALA A 5 23.64 13.52 50.74
N SER A 6 23.33 14.00 51.97
CA SER A 6 21.95 14.22 52.39
C SER A 6 21.22 15.27 51.57
N ALA A 7 21.88 16.40 51.23
CA ALA A 7 21.33 17.41 50.34
C ALA A 7 21.05 16.87 48.93
N PHE A 8 21.96 16.04 48.40
CA PHE A 8 21.78 15.35 47.14
C PHE A 8 20.56 14.42 47.14
N ALA A 9 20.41 13.62 48.22
CA ALA A 9 19.33 12.66 48.36
C ALA A 9 17.95 13.31 48.42
N VAL A 10 17.83 14.53 48.96
CA VAL A 10 16.57 15.29 49.03
C VAL A 10 16.36 16.22 47.81
N GLY A 11 17.28 16.18 46.79
CA GLY A 11 17.18 16.98 45.58
C GLY A 11 17.67 18.42 45.66
N ASP A 12 18.28 18.83 46.80
CA ASP A 12 18.91 20.16 46.94
C ASP A 12 20.33 20.12 46.37
N PHE A 13 20.38 20.09 45.01
CA PHE A 13 21.64 19.94 44.24
C PHE A 13 22.55 21.15 44.41
N ARG A 14 21.99 22.36 44.58
CA ARG A 14 22.76 23.59 44.74
C ARG A 14 23.53 23.51 46.09
N LYS A 15 22.85 23.22 47.16
CA LYS A 15 23.46 23.07 48.48
C LYS A 15 24.49 21.94 48.53
N SER A 16 24.19 20.82 47.84
CA SER A 16 25.14 19.71 47.69
C SER A 16 26.41 20.14 46.96
N GLU A 17 26.29 20.91 45.89
CA GLU A 17 27.44 21.47 45.13
C GLU A 17 28.29 22.43 45.97
N GLU A 18 27.63 23.33 46.72
CA GLU A 18 28.31 24.28 47.64
C GLU A 18 29.10 23.52 48.69
N LEU A 19 28.51 22.50 49.30
CA LEU A 19 29.15 21.68 50.32
C LEU A 19 30.35 20.85 49.76
N CYS A 20 30.18 20.31 48.55
CA CYS A 20 31.31 19.63 47.86
C CYS A 20 32.47 20.58 47.56
N LYS A 21 32.19 21.78 47.09
CA LYS A 21 33.22 22.82 46.83
C LYS A 21 33.90 23.24 48.11
N ALA A 22 33.18 23.43 49.18
CA ALA A 22 33.75 23.74 50.51
C ALA A 22 34.65 22.59 51.01
N ALA A 23 34.23 21.32 50.83
CA ALA A 23 35.08 20.18 51.19
C ALA A 23 36.35 20.12 50.36
N LEU A 24 36.30 20.45 49.05
CA LEU A 24 37.44 20.48 48.17
C LEU A 24 38.38 21.67 48.40
N SER A 25 37.88 22.78 48.94
CA SER A 25 38.72 23.91 49.37
C SER A 25 39.52 23.57 50.63
N MET A 26 39.01 22.70 51.49
CA MET A 26 39.74 22.22 52.66
C MET A 26 40.70 21.09 52.34
N ARG A 27 40.29 20.22 51.40
CA ARG A 27 41.07 19.06 50.97
C ARG A 27 40.81 18.80 49.47
N SER A 28 41.70 19.22 48.61
CA SER A 28 41.55 19.22 47.15
C SER A 28 41.47 17.82 46.51
N ASP A 29 41.92 16.77 47.25
CA ASP A 29 41.92 15.36 46.85
C ASP A 29 40.81 14.55 47.52
N HIS A 30 39.80 15.16 48.13
CA HIS A 30 38.72 14.48 48.79
C HIS A 30 37.86 13.70 47.78
N LEU A 31 38.09 12.41 47.69
CA LEU A 31 37.50 11.55 46.61
C LEU A 31 35.98 11.55 46.58
N GLU A 32 35.32 11.48 47.73
CA GLU A 32 33.85 11.52 47.79
C GLU A 32 33.30 12.88 47.29
N ALA A 33 33.99 13.99 47.60
CA ALA A 33 33.60 15.31 47.12
C ALA A 33 33.84 15.47 45.64
N LEU A 34 34.96 14.97 45.08
CA LEU A 34 35.22 14.93 43.67
C LEU A 34 34.19 14.08 42.92
N SER A 35 33.88 12.91 43.44
CA SER A 35 32.91 12.00 42.84
C SER A 35 31.49 12.61 42.81
N LEU A 36 30.99 13.14 43.95
CA LEU A 36 29.67 13.73 44.03
C LEU A 36 29.58 15.02 43.20
N LEU A 37 30.62 15.86 43.22
CA LEU A 37 30.64 17.05 42.36
C LEU A 37 30.70 16.72 40.87
N GLY A 38 31.41 15.63 40.49
CA GLY A 38 31.41 15.12 39.15
C GLY A 38 30.00 14.70 38.68
N ILE A 39 29.24 13.98 39.54
CA ILE A 39 27.87 13.59 39.25
C ILE A 39 26.96 14.83 39.16
N LEU A 40 27.11 15.82 40.05
CA LEU A 40 26.37 17.07 40.02
C LEU A 40 26.64 17.88 38.75
N ASN A 41 27.88 17.98 38.32
CA ASN A 41 28.28 18.65 37.09
C ASN A 41 27.65 17.96 35.84
N ALA A 42 27.73 16.64 35.79
CA ALA A 42 27.08 15.88 34.72
C ALA A 42 25.57 16.17 34.64
N ARG A 43 24.90 16.16 35.79
CA ARG A 43 23.47 16.46 35.89
C ARG A 43 23.12 17.90 35.50
N ALA A 44 24.06 18.84 35.71
CA ALA A 44 23.96 20.25 35.31
C ALA A 44 24.35 20.50 33.84
N GLY A 45 24.67 19.45 33.07
CA GLY A 45 25.13 19.57 31.68
C GLY A 45 26.60 19.95 31.51
N ARG A 46 27.38 20.12 32.58
CA ARG A 46 28.81 20.41 32.56
C ARG A 46 29.64 19.12 32.46
N VAL A 47 29.50 18.43 31.31
CA VAL A 47 29.97 17.02 31.16
C VAL A 47 31.51 16.96 31.10
N GLU A 48 32.17 17.93 30.48
CA GLU A 48 33.63 18.01 30.43
C GLU A 48 34.26 18.23 31.83
N GLU A 49 33.66 19.10 32.65
CA GLU A 49 34.09 19.31 34.01
C GLU A 49 33.88 18.05 34.86
N ALA A 50 32.77 17.36 34.67
CA ALA A 50 32.50 16.08 35.29
C ALA A 50 33.58 15.03 34.95
N ALA A 51 33.95 14.97 33.68
CA ALA A 51 35.02 14.06 33.21
C ALA A 51 36.37 14.33 33.90
N VAL A 52 36.74 15.59 34.04
CA VAL A 52 38.02 15.96 34.73
C VAL A 52 37.97 15.53 36.21
N LEU A 53 36.88 15.77 36.89
CA LEU A 53 36.74 15.41 38.29
C LEU A 53 36.77 13.90 38.50
N LEU A 54 35.99 13.13 37.69
CA LEU A 54 35.93 11.68 37.80
C LEU A 54 37.23 10.99 37.31
N ALA A 55 37.92 11.57 36.35
CA ALA A 55 39.30 11.11 35.99
C ALA A 55 40.24 11.16 37.18
N ARG A 56 40.22 12.24 37.96
CA ARG A 56 41.01 12.36 39.20
C ARG A 56 40.62 11.29 40.22
N VAL A 57 39.31 10.98 40.33
CA VAL A 57 38.81 9.93 41.26
C VAL A 57 39.37 8.57 40.84
N VAL A 58 39.26 8.16 39.55
CA VAL A 58 39.75 6.85 39.11
C VAL A 58 41.29 6.75 39.15
N GLN A 59 42.00 7.85 38.98
CA GLN A 59 43.47 7.90 39.15
C GLN A 59 43.87 7.71 40.61
N ALA A 60 43.17 8.34 41.54
CA ALA A 60 43.47 8.26 42.95
C ALA A 60 42.95 6.98 43.62
N ALA A 61 41.89 6.40 43.06
CA ALA A 61 41.28 5.15 43.55
C ALA A 61 41.08 4.11 42.40
N PRO A 62 42.18 3.55 41.82
CA PRO A 62 42.15 2.70 40.64
C PRO A 62 41.47 1.33 40.84
N ILE A 63 41.12 0.99 42.08
CA ILE A 63 40.40 -0.24 42.45
C ILE A 63 38.93 0.00 42.84
N ASN A 64 38.43 1.21 42.61
CA ASN A 64 37.04 1.57 42.91
C ASN A 64 36.14 1.32 41.68
N ALA A 65 35.37 0.21 41.69
CA ALA A 65 34.47 -0.17 40.58
C ALA A 65 33.40 0.88 40.30
N VAL A 66 32.82 1.50 41.33
CA VAL A 66 31.79 2.53 41.21
C VAL A 66 32.35 3.79 40.52
N ALA A 67 33.59 4.19 40.86
CA ALA A 67 34.23 5.33 40.22
C ALA A 67 34.46 5.08 38.74
N HIS A 68 34.93 3.88 38.37
CA HIS A 68 35.11 3.51 36.95
C HIS A 68 33.77 3.46 36.20
N ASN A 69 32.68 2.90 36.79
CA ASN A 69 31.38 2.91 36.18
C ASN A 69 30.84 4.34 35.95
N ASN A 70 30.96 5.22 36.95
CA ASN A 70 30.52 6.61 36.83
C ASN A 70 31.35 7.38 35.79
N TYR A 71 32.66 7.16 35.75
CA TYR A 71 33.51 7.76 34.72
C TYR A 71 33.17 7.25 33.32
N GLY A 72 32.87 5.94 33.18
CA GLY A 72 32.36 5.34 31.94
C GLY A 72 31.08 6.00 31.44
N ASN A 73 30.14 6.32 32.34
CA ASN A 73 28.90 7.03 31.97
C ASN A 73 29.21 8.40 31.36
N ILE A 74 30.11 9.17 31.99
CA ILE A 74 30.49 10.51 31.48
C ILE A 74 31.23 10.42 30.15
N LEU A 75 32.15 9.45 30.00
CA LEU A 75 32.85 9.25 28.76
C LEU A 75 31.92 8.86 27.61
N ARG A 76 30.87 8.05 27.88
CA ARG A 76 29.83 7.73 26.90
C ARG A 76 29.05 8.98 26.49
N ASP A 77 28.66 9.82 27.44
CA ASP A 77 27.94 11.08 27.17
C ASP A 77 28.81 12.06 26.35
N LEU A 78 30.13 12.02 26.53
CA LEU A 78 31.14 12.73 25.69
C LEU A 78 31.42 12.01 24.35
N ARG A 79 30.75 10.92 24.03
CA ARG A 79 31.01 10.05 22.86
C ARG A 79 32.44 9.51 22.77
N ARG A 80 33.18 9.42 23.92
CA ARG A 80 34.50 8.79 24.00
C ARG A 80 34.34 7.29 24.27
N PHE A 81 33.75 6.58 23.28
CA PHE A 81 33.23 5.24 23.46
C PHE A 81 34.26 4.19 23.85
N ASP A 82 35.50 4.22 23.24
CA ASP A 82 36.55 3.27 23.61
C ASP A 82 36.99 3.44 25.06
N ALA A 83 37.15 4.68 25.50
CA ALA A 83 37.56 4.97 26.88
C ALA A 83 36.39 4.63 27.86
N ALA A 84 35.16 4.84 27.47
CA ALA A 84 33.98 4.45 28.24
C ALA A 84 33.90 2.93 28.40
N LEU A 85 34.13 2.16 27.33
CA LEU A 85 34.14 0.70 27.37
C LEU A 85 35.26 0.19 28.27
N ALA A 86 36.47 0.73 28.14
CA ALA A 86 37.56 0.37 29.01
C ALA A 86 37.27 0.64 30.49
N SER A 87 36.57 1.73 30.78
CA SER A 87 36.17 2.07 32.16
C SER A 87 35.11 1.10 32.70
N TYR A 88 34.11 0.72 31.90
CA TYR A 88 33.13 -0.31 32.30
C TYR A 88 33.77 -1.69 32.44
N ASP A 89 34.66 -2.09 31.49
CA ASP A 89 35.43 -3.34 31.61
C ASP A 89 36.25 -3.39 32.89
N ARG A 90 36.83 -2.25 33.28
CA ARG A 90 37.56 -2.15 34.55
C ARG A 90 36.62 -2.29 35.75
N ALA A 91 35.46 -1.65 35.71
CA ALA A 91 34.43 -1.74 36.75
C ALA A 91 33.98 -3.19 37.00
N VAL A 92 33.56 -3.91 35.91
CA VAL A 92 33.12 -5.31 36.00
C VAL A 92 34.27 -6.28 36.38
N LYS A 93 35.51 -5.97 36.03
CA LYS A 93 36.65 -6.74 36.44
C LYS A 93 36.96 -6.58 37.94
N LEU A 94 36.79 -5.37 38.46
CA LEU A 94 37.04 -5.07 39.86
C LEU A 94 35.94 -5.63 40.77
N GLU A 95 34.68 -5.56 40.31
CA GLU A 95 33.52 -6.04 41.00
C GLU A 95 32.60 -6.82 40.05
N PRO A 96 32.88 -8.13 39.86
CA PRO A 96 32.09 -8.96 38.91
C PRO A 96 30.58 -9.05 39.28
N ALA A 97 30.19 -8.73 40.51
CA ALA A 97 28.80 -8.71 40.96
C ALA A 97 28.11 -7.35 40.81
N TYR A 98 28.73 -6.39 40.11
CA TYR A 98 28.19 -5.05 39.91
C TYR A 98 27.20 -5.02 38.72
N ALA A 99 25.93 -5.32 38.97
CA ALA A 99 24.87 -5.43 37.98
C ALA A 99 24.71 -4.15 37.11
N GLU A 100 24.80 -2.96 37.71
CA GLU A 100 24.65 -1.68 37.00
C GLU A 100 25.82 -1.45 36.03
N ALA A 101 27.04 -1.86 36.33
CA ALA A 101 28.19 -1.77 35.42
C ALA A 101 28.02 -2.70 34.23
N HIS A 102 27.54 -3.92 34.43
CA HIS A 102 27.19 -4.85 33.34
C HIS A 102 26.08 -4.27 32.45
N HIS A 103 25.02 -3.69 33.01
CA HIS A 103 23.96 -3.05 32.24
C HIS A 103 24.50 -1.86 31.42
N ASN A 104 25.29 -0.96 32.02
CA ASN A 104 25.86 0.20 31.32
C ASN A 104 26.83 -0.22 30.23
N ARG A 105 27.63 -1.27 30.46
CA ARG A 105 28.48 -1.88 29.44
C ARG A 105 27.65 -2.42 28.29
N GLY A 106 26.56 -3.13 28.55
CA GLY A 106 25.63 -3.67 27.56
C GLY A 106 25.02 -2.56 26.70
N ARG A 107 24.60 -1.45 27.31
CA ARG A 107 24.06 -0.29 26.59
C ARG A 107 25.09 0.31 25.61
N LEU A 108 26.32 0.51 26.07
CA LEU A 108 27.38 1.04 25.21
C LEU A 108 27.71 0.07 24.07
N LEU A 109 27.78 -1.23 24.33
CA LEU A 109 28.02 -2.24 23.30
C LEU A 109 26.89 -2.29 22.26
N SER A 110 25.63 -2.08 22.67
CA SER A 110 24.50 -1.92 21.76
C SER A 110 24.67 -0.69 20.87
N GLU A 111 25.04 0.47 21.44
CA GLU A 111 25.34 1.69 20.68
C GLU A 111 26.50 1.50 19.67
N LEU A 112 27.44 0.61 19.98
CA LEU A 112 28.58 0.23 19.12
C LEU A 112 28.25 -0.89 18.11
N ASN A 113 26.99 -1.33 18.01
CA ASN A 113 26.53 -2.44 17.18
C ASN A 113 27.23 -3.80 17.49
N ARG A 114 27.73 -4.01 18.73
CA ARG A 114 28.34 -5.25 19.23
C ARG A 114 27.30 -6.08 19.96
N ALA A 115 26.31 -6.59 19.20
CA ALA A 115 25.08 -7.12 19.72
C ALA A 115 25.27 -8.33 20.67
N ASP A 116 26.10 -9.32 20.30
CA ASP A 116 26.30 -10.53 21.11
C ASP A 116 26.94 -10.21 22.47
N GLU A 117 27.91 -9.29 22.48
CA GLU A 117 28.56 -8.86 23.71
C GLU A 117 27.63 -8.00 24.58
N ALA A 118 26.76 -7.22 23.96
CA ALA A 118 25.73 -6.48 24.66
C ALA A 118 24.72 -7.42 25.34
N LEU A 119 24.22 -8.44 24.62
CA LEU A 119 23.33 -9.44 25.17
C LEU A 119 23.98 -10.18 26.34
N SER A 120 25.26 -10.61 26.22
CA SER A 120 26.01 -11.26 27.31
C SER A 120 26.14 -10.36 28.53
N SER A 121 26.34 -9.04 28.33
CA SER A 121 26.43 -8.08 29.42
C SER A 121 25.09 -7.88 30.12
N TYR A 122 23.96 -7.81 29.36
CA TYR A 122 22.62 -7.76 29.94
C TYR A 122 22.28 -9.05 30.69
N ASP A 123 22.66 -10.22 30.15
CA ASP A 123 22.44 -11.52 30.84
C ASP A 123 23.17 -11.56 32.19
N SER A 124 24.42 -11.05 32.22
CA SER A 124 25.18 -10.93 33.48
C SER A 124 24.49 -10.00 34.47
N ALA A 125 24.01 -8.83 34.01
CA ALA A 125 23.29 -7.89 34.87
C ALA A 125 22.00 -8.50 35.44
N LEU A 126 21.22 -9.21 34.62
CA LEU A 126 19.95 -9.83 35.00
C LEU A 126 20.14 -11.07 35.92
N LYS A 127 21.23 -11.82 35.71
CA LYS A 127 21.60 -12.93 36.62
C LYS A 127 21.96 -12.41 38.00
N LEU A 128 22.65 -11.27 38.09
CA LEU A 128 23.04 -10.64 39.35
C LEU A 128 21.85 -9.95 40.04
N LYS A 129 21.00 -9.32 39.26
CA LYS A 129 19.83 -8.56 39.74
C LYS A 129 18.58 -8.93 38.95
N PRO A 130 17.88 -10.02 39.33
CA PRO A 130 16.70 -10.50 38.60
C PRO A 130 15.53 -9.48 38.50
N ASN A 131 15.46 -8.51 39.41
CA ASN A 131 14.44 -7.45 39.44
C ASN A 131 14.96 -6.14 38.85
N TYR A 132 15.71 -6.20 37.73
CA TYR A 132 16.30 -5.02 37.11
C TYR A 132 15.48 -4.65 35.86
N ALA A 133 14.39 -3.88 36.04
CA ALA A 133 13.46 -3.49 34.96
C ALA A 133 14.14 -2.80 33.79
N GLU A 134 15.10 -1.89 34.06
CA GLU A 134 15.83 -1.14 33.03
C GLU A 134 16.74 -2.05 32.18
N ALA A 135 17.30 -3.11 32.77
CA ALA A 135 18.11 -4.07 32.03
C ALA A 135 17.24 -4.93 31.10
N TYR A 136 16.07 -5.40 31.57
CA TYR A 136 15.08 -6.06 30.70
C TYR A 136 14.62 -5.15 29.57
N TYR A 137 14.27 -3.89 29.87
CA TYR A 137 13.89 -2.93 28.85
C TYR A 137 14.99 -2.76 27.78
N SER A 138 16.23 -2.49 28.19
CA SER A 138 17.35 -2.28 27.27
C SER A 138 17.66 -3.52 26.42
N ARG A 139 17.59 -4.72 27.02
CA ARG A 139 17.74 -6.00 26.31
C ARG A 139 16.59 -6.20 25.30
N GLY A 140 15.35 -5.84 25.69
CA GLY A 140 14.17 -5.88 24.81
C GLY A 140 14.33 -4.97 23.59
N VAL A 141 14.89 -3.76 23.75
CA VAL A 141 15.18 -2.83 22.64
C VAL A 141 16.14 -3.47 21.66
N LEU A 142 17.29 -4.00 22.14
CA LEU A 142 18.27 -4.65 21.29
C LEU A 142 17.69 -5.87 20.55
N LEU A 143 16.91 -6.72 21.24
CA LEU A 143 16.27 -7.88 20.63
C LEU A 143 15.26 -7.48 19.55
N HIS A 144 14.53 -6.37 19.73
CA HIS A 144 13.62 -5.83 18.72
C HIS A 144 14.39 -5.35 17.48
N GLU A 145 15.51 -4.64 17.67
CA GLU A 145 16.41 -4.23 16.56
C GLU A 145 16.95 -5.44 15.78
N LEU A 146 17.31 -6.50 16.50
CA LEU A 146 17.75 -7.77 15.92
C LEU A 146 16.62 -8.61 15.32
N LYS A 147 15.36 -8.12 15.35
CA LYS A 147 14.16 -8.82 14.86
C LYS A 147 13.86 -10.14 15.59
N ARG A 148 14.37 -10.31 16.81
CA ARG A 148 14.04 -11.42 17.74
C ARG A 148 12.79 -11.04 18.52
N LEU A 149 11.63 -10.99 17.80
CA LEU A 149 10.43 -10.30 18.27
C LEU A 149 9.80 -10.95 19.51
N GLU A 150 9.70 -12.28 19.55
CA GLU A 150 9.12 -13.01 20.71
C GLU A 150 9.95 -12.80 21.96
N GLU A 151 11.28 -12.82 21.83
CA GLU A 151 12.19 -12.59 22.95
C GLU A 151 12.14 -11.13 23.42
N ALA A 152 12.01 -10.18 22.49
CA ALA A 152 11.83 -8.77 22.82
C ALA A 152 10.52 -8.57 23.63
N ALA A 153 9.42 -9.17 23.17
CA ALA A 153 8.14 -9.11 23.87
C ALA A 153 8.24 -9.66 25.31
N ALA A 154 8.87 -10.83 25.49
CA ALA A 154 9.08 -11.41 26.82
C ALA A 154 9.90 -10.49 27.74
N ASN A 155 10.95 -9.83 27.21
CA ASN A 155 11.75 -8.89 27.99
C ASN A 155 10.96 -7.64 28.41
N TYR A 156 10.16 -7.05 27.52
CA TYR A 156 9.30 -5.92 27.89
C TYR A 156 8.24 -6.33 28.92
N GLN A 157 7.66 -7.53 28.79
CA GLN A 157 6.72 -8.06 29.78
C GLN A 157 7.38 -8.21 31.18
N GLN A 158 8.63 -8.67 31.25
CA GLN A 158 9.37 -8.74 32.52
C GLN A 158 9.64 -7.33 33.07
N ALA A 159 10.06 -6.39 32.24
CA ALA A 159 10.27 -5.00 32.66
C ALA A 159 8.97 -4.40 33.26
N ILE A 160 7.82 -4.63 32.62
CA ILE A 160 6.50 -4.18 33.06
C ILE A 160 6.07 -4.89 34.38
N ALA A 161 6.33 -6.19 34.49
CA ALA A 161 6.00 -6.94 35.70
C ALA A 161 6.76 -6.41 36.95
N ILE A 162 8.01 -5.97 36.76
CA ILE A 162 8.83 -5.37 37.80
C ILE A 162 8.43 -3.92 38.09
N ASN A 163 8.22 -3.13 37.02
CA ASN A 163 7.82 -1.73 37.14
C ASN A 163 6.69 -1.40 36.15
N PRO A 164 5.42 -1.51 36.56
CA PRO A 164 4.26 -1.20 35.69
C PRO A 164 4.16 0.26 35.26
N GLN A 165 4.91 1.18 35.84
CA GLN A 165 4.90 2.62 35.51
C GLN A 165 5.89 2.96 34.39
N LEU A 166 6.51 1.99 33.73
CA LEU A 166 7.38 2.18 32.59
C LEU A 166 6.55 2.34 31.29
N ALA A 167 6.06 3.56 31.00
CA ALA A 167 5.27 3.85 29.80
C ALA A 167 5.97 3.40 28.50
N ASP A 168 7.31 3.60 28.42
CA ASP A 168 8.10 3.23 27.26
C ASP A 168 8.16 1.70 27.04
N SER A 169 8.14 0.89 28.13
CA SER A 169 8.08 -0.57 28.01
C SER A 169 6.73 -1.04 27.44
N HIS A 170 5.61 -0.47 27.89
CA HIS A 170 4.29 -0.73 27.33
C HIS A 170 4.22 -0.32 25.85
N TYR A 171 4.73 0.87 25.51
CA TYR A 171 4.78 1.36 24.14
C TYR A 171 5.58 0.44 23.21
N ASN A 172 6.80 0.05 23.64
CA ASN A 172 7.67 -0.83 22.83
C ASN A 172 7.12 -2.26 22.75
N LEU A 173 6.48 -2.77 23.79
CA LEU A 173 5.72 -4.02 23.72
C LEU A 173 4.62 -3.93 22.65
N GLY A 174 3.87 -2.83 22.61
CA GLY A 174 2.88 -2.56 21.59
C GLY A 174 3.47 -2.57 20.17
N ASN A 175 4.66 -1.98 19.98
CA ASN A 175 5.36 -1.98 18.70
C ASN A 175 5.75 -3.41 18.26
N VAL A 176 6.32 -4.20 19.18
CA VAL A 176 6.70 -5.60 18.90
C VAL A 176 5.48 -6.46 18.60
N LEU A 177 4.39 -6.31 19.37
CA LEU A 177 3.16 -7.06 19.15
C LEU A 177 2.50 -6.68 17.80
N ARG A 178 2.58 -5.41 17.38
CA ARG A 178 2.17 -4.98 16.04
C ARG A 178 3.01 -5.66 14.95
N ASP A 179 4.33 -5.69 15.13
CA ASP A 179 5.25 -6.34 14.17
C ASP A 179 5.00 -7.86 14.08
N LEU A 180 4.56 -8.48 15.19
CA LEU A 180 4.06 -9.86 15.26
C LEU A 180 2.63 -10.03 14.73
N ARG A 181 1.94 -8.97 14.27
CA ARG A 181 0.53 -8.93 13.85
C ARG A 181 -0.46 -9.33 14.97
N ARG A 182 -0.05 -9.26 16.22
CA ARG A 182 -0.91 -9.49 17.41
C ARG A 182 -1.63 -8.19 17.77
N TYR A 183 -2.47 -7.69 16.85
CA TYR A 183 -3.03 -6.34 16.89
C TYR A 183 -3.89 -6.05 18.14
N ALA A 184 -4.70 -7.01 18.59
CA ALA A 184 -5.52 -6.81 19.79
C ALA A 184 -4.67 -6.57 21.05
N GLU A 185 -3.58 -7.32 21.20
CA GLU A 185 -2.65 -7.20 22.32
C GLU A 185 -1.78 -5.93 22.19
N ALA A 186 -1.38 -5.59 20.96
CA ALA A 186 -0.66 -4.33 20.68
C ALA A 186 -1.50 -3.12 21.12
N ARG A 187 -2.79 -3.09 20.75
CA ARG A 187 -3.71 -2.04 21.19
C ARG A 187 -3.76 -1.93 22.71
N GLN A 188 -3.93 -3.06 23.41
CA GLN A 188 -3.96 -3.07 24.88
C GLN A 188 -2.66 -2.52 25.49
N SER A 189 -1.51 -2.86 24.90
CA SER A 189 -0.21 -2.36 25.35
C SER A 189 -0.09 -0.84 25.17
N TYR A 190 -0.57 -0.30 24.05
CA TYR A 190 -0.62 1.16 23.87
C TYR A 190 -1.61 1.83 24.83
N ASP A 191 -2.78 1.22 25.10
CA ASP A 191 -3.74 1.73 26.08
C ASP A 191 -3.10 1.83 27.48
N ASN A 192 -2.31 0.82 27.88
CA ASN A 192 -1.55 0.82 29.13
C ASN A 192 -0.46 1.92 29.16
N ALA A 193 0.28 2.08 28.04
CA ALA A 193 1.27 3.16 27.92
C ALA A 193 0.63 4.55 28.11
N LEU A 194 -0.56 4.76 27.51
CA LEU A 194 -1.32 6.00 27.60
C LEU A 194 -1.95 6.24 28.97
N ALA A 195 -2.31 5.18 29.68
CA ALA A 195 -2.77 5.28 31.07
C ALA A 195 -1.66 5.78 32.01
N VAL A 196 -0.41 5.35 31.77
CA VAL A 196 0.77 5.82 32.53
C VAL A 196 1.20 7.22 32.06
N LYS A 197 1.20 7.49 30.77
CA LYS A 197 1.67 8.75 30.16
C LYS A 197 0.63 9.31 29.17
N PRO A 198 -0.39 10.05 29.64
CA PRO A 198 -1.46 10.57 28.79
C PRO A 198 -0.98 11.53 27.67
N GLY A 199 0.18 12.19 27.83
CA GLY A 199 0.78 13.07 26.83
C GLY A 199 1.66 12.37 25.79
N PHE A 200 1.49 11.07 25.53
CA PHE A 200 2.36 10.29 24.65
C PHE A 200 1.81 10.27 23.20
N ALA A 201 2.06 11.32 22.43
CA ALA A 201 1.54 11.48 21.06
C ALA A 201 1.86 10.30 20.14
N GLN A 202 3.09 9.75 20.19
CA GLN A 202 3.50 8.62 19.37
C GLN A 202 2.72 7.34 19.71
N ALA A 203 2.37 7.12 21.00
CA ALA A 203 1.57 5.99 21.40
C ALA A 203 0.13 6.09 20.87
N TYR A 204 -0.47 7.28 20.87
CA TYR A 204 -1.76 7.51 20.22
C TYR A 204 -1.68 7.25 18.71
N ASN A 205 -0.66 7.76 18.02
CA ASN A 205 -0.48 7.52 16.59
C ASN A 205 -0.36 6.02 16.29
N ASN A 206 0.47 5.28 17.02
CA ASN A 206 0.68 3.85 16.79
C ASN A 206 -0.54 3.01 17.19
N ARG A 207 -1.30 3.44 18.22
CA ARG A 207 -2.60 2.84 18.55
C ARG A 207 -3.58 3.03 17.39
N GLY A 208 -3.59 4.21 16.77
CA GLY A 208 -4.37 4.49 15.57
C GLY A 208 -4.05 3.54 14.42
N ASN A 209 -2.75 3.30 14.16
CA ASN A 209 -2.32 2.35 13.13
C ASN A 209 -2.84 0.93 13.40
N VAL A 210 -2.76 0.47 14.64
CA VAL A 210 -3.28 -0.86 15.02
C VAL A 210 -4.82 -0.93 14.92
N LEU A 211 -5.53 0.13 15.26
CA LEU A 211 -6.98 0.20 15.10
C LEU A 211 -7.39 0.17 13.60
N GLN A 212 -6.60 0.78 12.74
CA GLN A 212 -6.78 0.71 11.29
C GLN A 212 -6.62 -0.73 10.78
N GLU A 213 -5.58 -1.45 11.21
CA GLU A 213 -5.38 -2.87 10.88
C GLU A 213 -6.53 -3.77 11.38
N LEU A 214 -7.19 -3.37 12.47
CA LEU A 214 -8.40 -4.03 13.00
C LEU A 214 -9.69 -3.60 12.30
N GLY A 215 -9.63 -2.74 11.28
CA GLY A 215 -10.79 -2.20 10.56
C GLY A 215 -11.63 -1.20 11.38
N ARG A 216 -11.12 -0.71 12.51
CA ARG A 216 -11.80 0.22 13.42
C ARG A 216 -11.45 1.67 13.07
N TYR A 217 -11.86 2.09 11.89
CA TYR A 217 -11.41 3.35 11.28
C TYR A 217 -11.79 4.60 12.08
N GLU A 218 -13.00 4.69 12.62
CA GLU A 218 -13.43 5.84 13.45
C GLU A 218 -12.63 5.93 14.75
N ASP A 219 -12.30 4.78 15.36
CA ASP A 219 -11.46 4.75 16.56
C ASP A 219 -10.02 5.12 16.24
N ALA A 220 -9.51 4.71 15.08
CA ALA A 220 -8.19 5.09 14.58
C ALA A 220 -8.11 6.61 14.39
N LEU A 221 -9.12 7.21 13.73
CA LEU A 221 -9.20 8.65 13.54
C LEU A 221 -9.16 9.40 14.86
N ARG A 222 -9.98 9.00 15.84
CA ARG A 222 -9.95 9.60 17.18
C ARG A 222 -8.55 9.49 17.83
N SER A 223 -7.85 8.38 17.63
CA SER A 223 -6.48 8.23 18.16
C SER A 223 -5.50 9.21 17.51
N TYR A 224 -5.58 9.41 16.19
CA TYR A 224 -4.75 10.39 15.50
C TYR A 224 -5.09 11.82 15.91
N GLU A 225 -6.37 12.14 16.12
CA GLU A 225 -6.81 13.45 16.62
C GLU A 225 -6.22 13.73 18.01
N HIS A 226 -6.19 12.75 18.92
CA HIS A 226 -5.51 12.89 20.21
C HIS A 226 -4.01 13.09 20.05
N ALA A 227 -3.35 12.34 19.15
CA ALA A 227 -1.94 12.54 18.86
C ALA A 227 -1.65 13.98 18.38
N LEU A 228 -2.49 14.49 17.47
CA LEU A 228 -2.37 15.84 16.91
C LEU A 228 -2.75 16.95 17.89
N ALA A 229 -3.63 16.69 18.84
CA ALA A 229 -3.93 17.62 19.92
C ALA A 229 -2.72 17.82 20.86
N ILE A 230 -1.90 16.76 21.06
CA ILE A 230 -0.67 16.81 21.85
C ILE A 230 0.48 17.39 21.03
N ASN A 231 0.65 16.92 19.79
CA ASN A 231 1.70 17.37 18.88
C ASN A 231 1.11 17.70 17.50
N PRO A 232 0.72 18.96 17.24
CA PRO A 232 0.14 19.39 15.95
C PRO A 232 1.07 19.23 14.73
N ASP A 233 2.36 19.09 14.95
CA ASP A 233 3.37 18.96 13.90
C ASP A 233 3.82 17.50 13.67
N LEU A 234 3.09 16.53 14.20
CA LEU A 234 3.34 15.11 13.94
C LEU A 234 2.87 14.74 12.53
N ALA A 235 3.76 14.84 11.54
CA ALA A 235 3.47 14.62 10.13
C ALA A 235 2.88 13.22 9.86
N GLU A 236 3.37 12.20 10.54
CA GLU A 236 2.89 10.81 10.42
C GLU A 236 1.41 10.68 10.83
N ALA A 237 0.98 11.37 11.89
CA ALA A 237 -0.42 11.35 12.33
C ALA A 237 -1.34 12.05 11.31
N HIS A 238 -0.88 13.11 10.66
CA HIS A 238 -1.62 13.75 9.55
C HIS A 238 -1.72 12.82 8.33
N ILE A 239 -0.65 12.12 7.95
CA ILE A 239 -0.68 11.14 6.85
C ILE A 239 -1.69 10.03 7.17
N ASN A 240 -1.59 9.45 8.36
CA ASN A 240 -2.43 8.34 8.79
C ASN A 240 -3.91 8.75 8.92
N SER A 241 -4.19 9.96 9.44
CA SER A 241 -5.54 10.54 9.44
C SER A 241 -6.08 10.67 8.02
N GLY A 242 -5.28 11.16 7.08
CA GLY A 242 -5.66 11.26 5.68
C GLY A 242 -6.02 9.91 5.06
N ASN A 243 -5.21 8.88 5.32
CA ASN A 243 -5.47 7.52 4.85
C ASN A 243 -6.79 6.96 5.41
N VAL A 244 -7.01 7.09 6.72
CA VAL A 244 -8.24 6.61 7.37
C VAL A 244 -9.47 7.40 6.91
N LEU A 245 -9.35 8.70 6.71
CA LEU A 245 -10.46 9.51 6.17
C LEU A 245 -10.86 9.10 4.74
N GLN A 246 -9.91 8.63 3.92
CA GLN A 246 -10.25 8.03 2.62
C GLN A 246 -11.05 6.73 2.79
N GLU A 247 -10.65 5.86 3.74
CA GLU A 247 -11.41 4.64 4.05
C GLU A 247 -12.85 4.94 4.53
N LEU A 248 -12.99 6.01 5.31
CA LEU A 248 -14.28 6.52 5.79
C LEU A 248 -15.09 7.28 4.71
N LYS A 249 -14.56 7.38 3.47
CA LYS A 249 -15.17 8.14 2.37
C LYS A 249 -15.39 9.63 2.69
N ARG A 250 -14.43 10.22 3.41
CA ARG A 250 -14.38 11.64 3.81
C ARG A 250 -13.19 12.35 3.13
N PRO A 251 -13.15 12.41 1.78
CA PRO A 251 -11.98 12.88 1.03
C PRO A 251 -11.65 14.36 1.25
N ASP A 252 -12.64 15.19 1.56
CA ASP A 252 -12.41 16.63 1.84
C ASP A 252 -11.53 16.82 3.07
N GLU A 253 -11.81 16.08 4.14
CA GLU A 253 -11.04 16.12 5.37
C GLU A 253 -9.67 15.46 5.19
N ALA A 254 -9.62 14.37 4.41
CA ALA A 254 -8.36 13.72 4.02
C ALA A 254 -7.42 14.71 3.31
N LEU A 255 -7.96 15.51 2.38
CA LEU A 255 -7.19 16.53 1.67
C LEU A 255 -6.58 17.56 2.62
N GLY A 256 -7.32 18.00 3.64
CA GLY A 256 -6.83 18.90 4.69
C GLY A 256 -5.63 18.29 5.44
N SER A 257 -5.76 17.04 5.84
CA SER A 257 -4.73 16.28 6.55
C SER A 257 -3.47 16.10 5.70
N TYR A 258 -3.59 15.66 4.45
CA TYR A 258 -2.44 15.51 3.53
C TYR A 258 -1.75 16.86 3.22
N ARG A 259 -2.52 17.93 3.06
CA ARG A 259 -1.96 19.28 2.85
C ARG A 259 -1.11 19.72 4.04
N ARG A 260 -1.54 19.43 5.27
CA ARG A 260 -0.74 19.72 6.47
C ARG A 260 0.52 18.85 6.51
N ALA A 261 0.40 17.55 6.23
CA ALA A 261 1.52 16.63 6.17
C ALA A 261 2.57 17.05 5.13
N LEU A 262 2.15 17.47 3.92
CA LEU A 262 3.05 17.96 2.86
C LEU A 262 3.84 19.21 3.29
N ARG A 263 3.23 20.12 4.07
CA ARG A 263 3.96 21.27 4.61
C ARG A 263 5.02 20.88 5.65
N LEU A 264 4.70 19.89 6.50
CA LEU A 264 5.60 19.43 7.56
C LEU A 264 6.74 18.55 7.01
N LYS A 265 6.43 17.68 6.06
CA LYS A 265 7.38 16.69 5.53
C LYS A 265 7.22 16.54 4.00
N PRO A 266 7.66 17.56 3.21
CA PRO A 266 7.44 17.59 1.75
C PRO A 266 8.06 16.40 1.01
N GLY A 267 9.11 15.80 1.58
CA GLY A 267 9.84 14.68 1.00
C GLY A 267 9.32 13.30 1.36
N SER A 268 8.20 13.18 2.08
CA SER A 268 7.64 11.89 2.47
C SER A 268 7.23 11.07 1.24
N GLU A 269 7.60 9.79 1.25
CA GLU A 269 7.21 8.86 0.19
C GLU A 269 5.69 8.69 0.14
N LEU A 270 5.16 8.45 -1.05
CA LEU A 270 3.74 8.22 -1.35
C LEU A 270 2.79 9.40 -1.02
N LEU A 271 3.21 10.36 -0.21
CA LEU A 271 2.33 11.42 0.30
C LEU A 271 1.79 12.33 -0.81
N LEU A 272 2.65 12.74 -1.76
CA LEU A 272 2.23 13.56 -2.90
C LEU A 272 1.21 12.81 -3.76
N GLY A 273 1.43 11.52 -4.01
CA GLY A 273 0.50 10.68 -4.75
C GLY A 273 -0.84 10.52 -4.04
N GLY A 274 -0.84 10.28 -2.72
CA GLY A 274 -2.07 10.20 -1.92
C GLY A 274 -2.87 11.50 -1.94
N TYR A 275 -2.19 12.64 -1.83
CA TYR A 275 -2.79 13.97 -1.94
C TYR A 275 -3.43 14.19 -3.33
N LEU A 276 -2.69 13.92 -4.41
CA LEU A 276 -3.18 14.05 -5.78
C LEU A 276 -4.36 13.11 -6.07
N HIS A 277 -4.27 11.86 -5.63
CA HIS A 277 -5.37 10.91 -5.77
C HIS A 277 -6.63 11.40 -5.06
N THR A 278 -6.49 11.98 -3.87
CA THR A 278 -7.63 12.55 -3.14
C THR A 278 -8.24 13.73 -3.88
N LYS A 279 -7.43 14.62 -4.47
CA LYS A 279 -7.92 15.72 -5.32
C LYS A 279 -8.71 15.20 -6.51
N THR A 280 -8.19 14.18 -7.20
CA THR A 280 -8.90 13.59 -8.36
C THR A 280 -10.19 12.88 -7.97
N LEU A 281 -10.24 12.23 -6.80
CA LEU A 281 -11.47 11.61 -6.27
C LEU A 281 -12.62 12.62 -6.10
N ILE A 282 -12.30 13.86 -5.73
CA ILE A 282 -13.31 14.91 -5.55
C ILE A 282 -13.40 15.86 -6.75
N CYS A 283 -12.71 15.58 -7.84
CA CYS A 283 -12.63 16.47 -9.01
C CYS A 283 -12.18 17.91 -8.65
N ASP A 284 -11.27 18.07 -7.69
CA ASP A 284 -10.56 19.32 -7.41
C ASP A 284 -9.29 19.39 -8.26
N TRP A 285 -9.36 20.06 -9.39
CA TRP A 285 -8.24 20.18 -10.32
C TRP A 285 -7.35 21.39 -10.09
N SER A 286 -7.59 22.18 -9.03
CA SER A 286 -6.81 23.36 -8.72
C SER A 286 -5.33 23.02 -8.48
N GLY A 287 -4.42 23.54 -9.32
CA GLY A 287 -2.96 23.30 -9.20
C GLY A 287 -2.49 21.88 -9.53
N VAL A 288 -3.38 20.96 -9.97
CA VAL A 288 -3.03 19.56 -10.25
C VAL A 288 -1.97 19.43 -11.33
N GLU A 289 -1.96 20.30 -12.34
CA GLU A 289 -0.96 20.27 -13.41
C GLU A 289 0.47 20.46 -12.86
N GLY A 290 0.70 21.49 -12.06
CA GLY A 290 2.00 21.73 -11.43
C GLY A 290 2.40 20.65 -10.42
N GLU A 291 1.44 20.14 -9.65
CA GLU A 291 1.65 19.06 -8.70
C GLU A 291 1.96 17.72 -9.40
N THR A 292 1.35 17.47 -10.57
CA THR A 292 1.64 16.30 -11.42
C THR A 292 3.02 16.41 -12.07
N ALA A 293 3.43 17.60 -12.51
CA ALA A 293 4.79 17.84 -12.98
C ALA A 293 5.84 17.60 -11.89
N GLU A 294 5.54 17.99 -10.64
CA GLU A 294 6.37 17.68 -9.46
C GLU A 294 6.44 16.17 -9.20
N LEU A 295 5.30 15.48 -9.28
CA LEU A 295 5.23 14.02 -9.16
C LEU A 295 6.12 13.33 -10.19
N HIS A 296 5.99 13.73 -11.45
CA HIS A 296 6.81 13.22 -12.56
C HIS A 296 8.31 13.40 -12.26
N ARG A 297 8.72 14.61 -11.85
CA ARG A 297 10.10 14.92 -11.51
C ARG A 297 10.64 14.05 -10.37
N ARG A 298 9.86 13.83 -9.31
CA ARG A 298 10.27 12.97 -8.19
C ARG A 298 10.48 11.52 -8.62
N ILE A 299 9.56 10.99 -9.43
CA ILE A 299 9.69 9.62 -9.95
C ILE A 299 10.94 9.52 -10.84
N ALA A 300 11.17 10.48 -11.72
CA ALA A 300 12.37 10.54 -12.58
C ALA A 300 13.68 10.60 -11.77
N GLN A 301 13.65 11.16 -10.55
CA GLN A 301 14.75 11.15 -9.59
C GLN A 301 14.88 9.82 -8.79
N GLY A 302 14.09 8.81 -9.10
CA GLY A 302 14.12 7.52 -8.42
C GLY A 302 13.41 7.51 -7.05
N ARG A 303 12.46 8.43 -6.80
CA ARG A 303 11.73 8.52 -5.53
C ARG A 303 10.34 7.89 -5.66
N LEU A 304 9.96 7.08 -4.67
CA LEU A 304 8.62 6.49 -4.58
C LEU A 304 7.61 7.56 -4.11
N ALA A 305 7.13 8.40 -5.04
CA ALA A 305 6.31 9.55 -4.72
C ALA A 305 4.79 9.30 -4.82
N ALA A 306 4.38 8.17 -5.42
CA ALA A 306 2.98 7.74 -5.52
C ALA A 306 2.88 6.22 -5.67
N TRP A 307 1.69 5.67 -5.42
CA TRP A 307 1.37 4.31 -5.85
C TRP A 307 1.25 4.24 -7.39
N PRO A 308 1.66 3.13 -8.03
CA PRO A 308 1.61 3.00 -9.49
C PRO A 308 0.23 3.29 -10.08
N LEU A 309 -0.85 2.81 -9.47
CA LEU A 309 -2.23 3.05 -9.95
C LEU A 309 -2.59 4.54 -10.01
N THR A 310 -2.10 5.35 -9.09
CA THR A 310 -2.30 6.81 -9.10
C THR A 310 -1.62 7.45 -10.30
N VAL A 311 -0.41 7.00 -10.64
CA VAL A 311 0.34 7.53 -11.80
C VAL A 311 -0.35 7.18 -13.11
N LEU A 312 -0.88 5.95 -13.24
CA LEU A 312 -1.66 5.54 -14.42
C LEU A 312 -2.89 6.44 -14.68
N ALA A 313 -3.51 6.94 -13.60
CA ALA A 313 -4.70 7.79 -13.71
C ALA A 313 -4.38 9.25 -14.07
N LEU A 314 -3.15 9.70 -13.82
CA LEU A 314 -2.73 11.11 -13.99
C LEU A 314 -1.89 11.34 -15.24
N ILE A 315 -1.08 10.38 -15.66
CA ILE A 315 -0.02 10.57 -16.64
C ILE A 315 -0.07 9.41 -17.66
N ASP A 316 -0.11 9.74 -18.95
CA ASP A 316 -0.09 8.75 -20.05
C ASP A 316 1.35 8.59 -20.59
N ASP A 317 2.23 8.01 -19.75
CA ASP A 317 3.64 7.77 -20.08
C ASP A 317 4.07 6.35 -19.67
N PRO A 318 4.19 5.41 -20.65
CA PRO A 318 4.61 4.04 -20.35
C PRO A 318 6.00 3.91 -19.69
N ALA A 319 6.94 4.82 -19.99
CA ALA A 319 8.27 4.80 -19.40
C ALA A 319 8.21 5.16 -17.92
N LEU A 320 7.43 6.19 -17.57
CA LEU A 320 7.19 6.58 -16.18
C LEU A 320 6.43 5.50 -15.40
N HIS A 321 5.46 4.84 -16.05
CA HIS A 321 4.73 3.70 -15.46
C HIS A 321 5.66 2.55 -15.10
N ARG A 322 6.61 2.23 -15.98
CA ARG A 322 7.65 1.24 -15.67
C ARG A 322 8.50 1.67 -14.49
N GLN A 323 8.97 2.92 -14.50
CA GLN A 323 9.86 3.43 -13.45
C GLN A 323 9.20 3.39 -12.06
N ILE A 324 7.95 3.85 -11.95
CA ILE A 324 7.24 3.81 -10.66
C ILE A 324 6.92 2.38 -10.20
N ALA A 325 6.63 1.46 -11.14
CA ALA A 325 6.44 0.06 -10.83
C ALA A 325 7.72 -0.59 -10.30
N GLU A 326 8.88 -0.35 -10.96
CA GLU A 326 10.18 -0.82 -10.48
C GLU A 326 10.56 -0.26 -9.09
N LEU A 327 10.23 1.00 -8.82
CA LEU A 327 10.43 1.61 -7.49
C LEU A 327 9.55 0.95 -6.42
N SER A 328 8.29 0.66 -6.76
CA SER A 328 7.36 0.00 -5.85
C SER A 328 7.78 -1.45 -5.57
N ALA A 329 8.19 -2.19 -6.60
CA ALA A 329 8.62 -3.58 -6.47
C ALA A 329 9.88 -3.76 -5.61
N LYS A 330 10.79 -2.77 -5.58
CA LYS A 330 11.98 -2.81 -4.72
C LYS A 330 11.64 -2.83 -3.22
N GLY A 331 10.53 -2.21 -2.82
CA GLY A 331 10.05 -2.23 -1.44
C GLY A 331 9.55 -3.59 -0.99
N ASP A 332 9.07 -4.40 -1.95
CA ASP A 332 8.53 -5.74 -1.72
C ASP A 332 9.60 -6.85 -1.78
N ASP A 333 10.82 -6.54 -2.24
CA ASP A 333 11.92 -7.51 -2.38
C ASP A 333 12.65 -7.72 -1.02
N PRO A 334 12.31 -8.77 -0.26
CA PRO A 334 12.87 -9.00 1.06
C PRO A 334 14.24 -9.70 0.94
N VAL A 335 15.29 -8.94 0.70
CA VAL A 335 16.69 -9.41 0.46
C VAL A 335 17.17 -10.49 1.45
N ASN A 336 16.58 -10.61 2.64
CA ASN A 336 17.04 -11.56 3.69
C ASN A 336 16.00 -12.56 4.18
N ARG A 337 14.83 -12.71 3.52
CA ARG A 337 13.73 -13.57 4.01
C ARG A 337 13.04 -14.41 2.93
N LEU A 338 13.66 -14.56 1.77
CA LEU A 338 13.09 -15.35 0.68
C LEU A 338 13.01 -16.84 1.08
N LEU A 339 11.97 -17.49 0.57
CA LEU A 339 11.94 -18.95 0.58
C LEU A 339 13.10 -19.48 -0.29
N PRO A 340 13.66 -20.65 0.01
CA PRO A 340 14.69 -21.28 -0.85
C PRO A 340 14.21 -21.36 -2.30
N PRO A 341 15.12 -21.35 -3.28
CA PRO A 341 14.75 -21.56 -4.68
C PRO A 341 13.92 -22.84 -4.85
N ILE A 342 12.98 -22.82 -5.79
CA ILE A 342 12.22 -24.04 -6.16
C ILE A 342 13.17 -24.95 -6.93
N ILE A 343 13.49 -26.12 -6.34
CA ILE A 343 14.35 -27.13 -6.95
C ILE A 343 13.54 -28.40 -7.13
N GLY A 344 13.57 -29.01 -8.33
CA GLY A 344 12.96 -30.31 -8.58
C GLY A 344 11.43 -30.26 -8.52
N HIS A 345 10.79 -29.28 -9.14
CA HIS A 345 9.33 -29.22 -9.25
C HIS A 345 8.82 -30.44 -10.05
N ALA A 346 7.78 -31.10 -9.53
CA ALA A 346 7.19 -32.27 -10.16
C ALA A 346 6.48 -31.91 -11.48
N HIS A 347 6.50 -32.82 -12.43
CA HIS A 347 5.65 -32.73 -13.61
C HIS A 347 4.28 -33.32 -13.29
N HIS A 348 3.23 -32.59 -13.67
CA HIS A 348 1.85 -32.98 -13.41
C HIS A 348 1.12 -33.28 -14.73
N ASP A 349 0.28 -34.30 -14.72
CA ASP A 349 -0.63 -34.61 -15.84
C ASP A 349 -1.65 -33.50 -16.06
N LYS A 350 -2.06 -32.83 -14.96
CA LYS A 350 -2.91 -31.64 -14.99
C LYS A 350 -2.11 -30.42 -14.49
N ILE A 351 -2.05 -29.37 -15.27
CA ILE A 351 -1.40 -28.13 -14.88
C ILE A 351 -2.16 -27.52 -13.69
N ARG A 352 -1.46 -27.30 -12.58
CA ARG A 352 -2.03 -26.72 -11.34
C ARG A 352 -1.92 -25.20 -11.38
N ILE A 353 -3.05 -24.53 -11.49
CA ILE A 353 -3.11 -23.07 -11.55
C ILE A 353 -3.60 -22.52 -10.23
N GLY A 354 -2.80 -21.67 -9.60
CA GLY A 354 -3.20 -20.87 -8.44
C GLY A 354 -3.63 -19.47 -8.88
N TYR A 355 -4.88 -19.09 -8.64
CA TYR A 355 -5.36 -17.73 -8.84
C TYR A 355 -5.39 -16.98 -7.52
N TYR A 356 -4.77 -15.80 -7.47
CA TYR A 356 -4.58 -15.01 -6.25
C TYR A 356 -5.37 -13.71 -6.33
N SER A 357 -6.31 -13.51 -5.42
CA SER A 357 -7.14 -12.30 -5.43
C SER A 357 -7.71 -11.92 -4.06
N ALA A 358 -7.88 -10.61 -3.84
CA ALA A 358 -8.74 -10.05 -2.79
C ALA A 358 -10.22 -9.93 -3.25
N ASP A 359 -10.51 -10.11 -4.54
CA ASP A 359 -11.75 -9.69 -5.19
C ASP A 359 -12.73 -10.83 -5.48
N TYR A 360 -12.65 -11.95 -4.76
CA TYR A 360 -13.63 -13.03 -4.89
C TYR A 360 -14.96 -12.70 -4.18
N CYS A 361 -15.59 -11.61 -4.62
CA CYS A 361 -16.86 -11.08 -4.13
C CYS A 361 -17.48 -10.21 -5.24
N ASN A 362 -18.57 -9.51 -4.96
CA ASN A 362 -19.15 -8.51 -5.88
C ASN A 362 -18.12 -7.40 -6.19
N HIS A 363 -17.29 -7.65 -7.18
CA HIS A 363 -16.21 -6.77 -7.64
C HIS A 363 -16.00 -6.87 -9.15
N ALA A 364 -15.47 -5.81 -9.77
CA ALA A 364 -15.26 -5.71 -11.21
C ALA A 364 -14.46 -6.90 -11.80
N THR A 365 -13.36 -7.30 -11.16
CA THR A 365 -12.53 -8.45 -11.58
C THR A 365 -13.35 -9.75 -11.57
N ALA A 366 -14.15 -9.97 -10.54
CA ALA A 366 -15.01 -11.15 -10.43
C ALA A 366 -16.09 -11.18 -11.51
N TYR A 367 -16.74 -10.04 -11.78
CA TYR A 367 -17.76 -9.94 -12.85
C TYR A 367 -17.20 -10.20 -14.24
N LEU A 368 -15.92 -9.94 -14.47
CA LEU A 368 -15.26 -10.24 -15.73
C LEU A 368 -14.84 -11.73 -15.79
N ALA A 369 -14.25 -12.25 -14.72
CA ALA A 369 -13.53 -13.53 -14.75
C ALA A 369 -14.34 -14.76 -14.28
N ALA A 370 -15.55 -14.60 -13.74
CA ALA A 370 -16.33 -15.71 -13.20
C ALA A 370 -16.54 -16.85 -14.23
N GLY A 371 -16.92 -16.49 -15.43
CA GLY A 371 -17.10 -17.45 -16.51
C GLY A 371 -15.79 -18.17 -16.92
N LEU A 372 -14.63 -17.51 -16.80
CA LEU A 372 -13.34 -18.14 -17.05
C LEU A 372 -13.09 -19.30 -16.08
N PHE A 373 -13.24 -19.07 -14.78
CA PHE A 373 -13.02 -20.11 -13.77
C PHE A 373 -13.97 -21.30 -13.91
N GLU A 374 -15.18 -21.06 -14.39
CA GLU A 374 -16.16 -22.11 -14.67
C GLU A 374 -15.85 -22.91 -15.96
N CYS A 375 -15.19 -22.27 -16.94
CA CYS A 375 -14.99 -22.82 -18.28
C CYS A 375 -13.73 -23.67 -18.45
N HIS A 376 -12.76 -23.61 -17.51
CA HIS A 376 -11.51 -24.35 -17.63
C HIS A 376 -11.74 -25.87 -17.79
N ASP A 377 -10.96 -26.47 -18.72
CA ASP A 377 -10.97 -27.92 -18.92
C ASP A 377 -10.37 -28.65 -17.71
N ARG A 378 -11.25 -29.23 -16.87
CA ARG A 378 -10.85 -29.96 -15.66
C ARG A 378 -10.12 -31.27 -15.95
N ALA A 379 -10.09 -31.75 -17.18
CA ALA A 379 -9.24 -32.88 -17.56
C ALA A 379 -7.76 -32.48 -17.67
N ALA A 380 -7.49 -31.23 -18.08
CA ALA A 380 -6.14 -30.68 -18.30
C ALA A 380 -5.64 -29.78 -17.17
N PHE A 381 -6.54 -29.17 -16.39
CA PHE A 381 -6.20 -28.15 -15.39
C PHE A 381 -6.81 -28.46 -14.02
N HIS A 382 -6.05 -28.15 -12.97
CA HIS A 382 -6.50 -28.17 -11.57
C HIS A 382 -6.42 -26.75 -11.02
N LEU A 383 -7.54 -26.18 -10.57
CA LEU A 383 -7.62 -24.77 -10.18
C LEU A 383 -7.71 -24.60 -8.67
N VAL A 384 -6.85 -23.75 -8.13
CA VAL A 384 -6.85 -23.37 -6.71
C VAL A 384 -7.02 -21.86 -6.58
N ALA A 385 -8.02 -21.43 -5.81
CA ALA A 385 -8.19 -20.04 -5.45
C ALA A 385 -7.51 -19.73 -4.11
N PHE A 386 -6.66 -18.72 -4.09
CA PHE A 386 -6.08 -18.15 -2.87
C PHE A 386 -6.79 -16.81 -2.58
N SER A 387 -7.72 -16.82 -1.64
CA SER A 387 -8.57 -15.67 -1.30
C SER A 387 -8.01 -14.94 -0.09
N PHE A 388 -7.66 -13.65 -0.26
CA PHE A 388 -7.11 -12.83 0.82
C PHE A 388 -7.88 -11.50 1.05
N GLY A 389 -8.99 -11.30 0.37
CA GLY A 389 -9.85 -10.13 0.54
C GLY A 389 -10.80 -10.23 1.73
N PRO A 390 -11.61 -9.20 1.98
CA PRO A 390 -12.54 -9.16 3.10
C PRO A 390 -13.56 -10.30 3.03
N ASP A 391 -14.03 -10.74 4.20
CA ASP A 391 -15.06 -11.79 4.34
C ASP A 391 -16.46 -11.29 3.96
N LYS A 392 -16.62 -11.00 2.69
CA LYS A 392 -17.93 -10.66 2.14
C LYS A 392 -18.58 -11.90 1.57
N ARG A 393 -19.70 -12.32 2.17
CA ARG A 393 -20.53 -13.39 1.65
C ARG A 393 -21.62 -12.77 0.78
N ASP A 394 -21.44 -12.86 -0.53
CA ASP A 394 -22.38 -12.39 -1.53
C ASP A 394 -22.53 -13.45 -2.64
N ALA A 395 -23.53 -13.27 -3.51
CA ALA A 395 -23.86 -14.24 -4.57
C ALA A 395 -22.67 -14.53 -5.50
N MET A 396 -21.77 -13.55 -5.72
CA MET A 396 -20.57 -13.76 -6.52
C MET A 396 -19.55 -14.63 -5.77
N ARG A 397 -19.38 -14.43 -4.46
CA ARG A 397 -18.53 -15.29 -3.63
C ARG A 397 -19.01 -16.73 -3.65
N ASP A 398 -20.34 -16.94 -3.51
CA ASP A 398 -20.93 -18.28 -3.56
C ASP A 398 -20.71 -18.94 -4.92
N ARG A 399 -20.95 -18.21 -6.02
CA ARG A 399 -20.68 -18.68 -7.39
C ARG A 399 -19.21 -19.08 -7.57
N LEU A 400 -18.28 -18.21 -7.15
CA LEU A 400 -16.84 -18.44 -7.34
C LEU A 400 -16.30 -19.56 -6.46
N SER A 401 -16.81 -19.72 -5.23
CA SER A 401 -16.34 -20.78 -4.33
C SER A 401 -16.57 -22.19 -4.91
N THR A 402 -17.56 -22.36 -5.79
CA THR A 402 -17.88 -23.62 -6.49
C THR A 402 -17.16 -23.77 -7.83
N ALA A 403 -16.54 -22.69 -8.33
CA ALA A 403 -15.86 -22.68 -9.63
C ALA A 403 -14.41 -23.19 -9.59
N PHE A 404 -13.87 -23.51 -8.42
CA PHE A 404 -12.50 -24.00 -8.23
C PHE A 404 -12.51 -25.43 -7.67
N ASP A 405 -11.45 -26.20 -7.92
CA ASP A 405 -11.24 -27.49 -7.29
C ASP A 405 -10.94 -27.33 -5.80
N GLN A 406 -10.22 -26.24 -5.44
CA GLN A 406 -9.98 -25.82 -4.06
C GLN A 406 -10.12 -24.31 -3.93
N PHE A 407 -10.84 -23.88 -2.90
CA PHE A 407 -11.00 -22.46 -2.57
C PHE A 407 -10.48 -22.23 -1.14
N ILE A 408 -9.32 -21.55 -1.03
CA ILE A 408 -8.56 -21.43 0.22
C ILE A 408 -8.58 -19.99 0.71
N ASP A 409 -9.07 -19.79 1.93
CA ASP A 409 -8.98 -18.50 2.62
C ASP A 409 -7.60 -18.37 3.27
N VAL A 410 -6.83 -17.37 2.79
CA VAL A 410 -5.47 -17.11 3.27
C VAL A 410 -5.31 -15.75 3.93
N ARG A 411 -6.41 -15.11 4.36
CA ARG A 411 -6.39 -13.78 5.00
C ARG A 411 -5.52 -13.70 6.24
N ALA A 412 -5.57 -14.74 7.07
CA ALA A 412 -4.82 -14.81 8.33
C ALA A 412 -3.34 -15.21 8.16
N LYS A 413 -2.94 -15.58 6.93
CA LYS A 413 -1.58 -16.04 6.63
C LYS A 413 -0.70 -14.87 6.14
N SER A 414 0.56 -14.88 6.53
CA SER A 414 1.59 -13.99 5.96
C SER A 414 1.86 -14.33 4.49
N ASP A 415 2.48 -13.41 3.75
CA ASP A 415 2.85 -13.62 2.34
C ASP A 415 3.76 -14.84 2.17
N ARG A 416 4.70 -15.03 3.11
CA ARG A 416 5.59 -16.19 3.15
C ARG A 416 4.83 -17.51 3.37
N GLU A 417 3.87 -17.52 4.29
CA GLU A 417 3.05 -18.71 4.56
C GLU A 417 2.15 -19.06 3.37
N VAL A 418 1.62 -18.05 2.67
CA VAL A 418 0.82 -18.26 1.45
C VAL A 418 1.70 -18.82 0.34
N ALA A 419 2.88 -18.26 0.13
CA ALA A 419 3.82 -18.77 -0.87
C ALA A 419 4.28 -20.21 -0.54
N GLN A 420 4.54 -20.51 0.74
CA GLN A 420 4.88 -21.87 1.17
C GLN A 420 3.71 -22.84 0.96
N LEU A 421 2.48 -22.44 1.26
CA LEU A 421 1.28 -23.21 1.02
C LEU A 421 1.10 -23.52 -0.49
N SER A 422 1.30 -22.49 -1.33
CA SER A 422 1.28 -22.63 -2.79
C SER A 422 2.27 -23.68 -3.28
N ARG A 423 3.51 -23.64 -2.77
CA ARG A 423 4.56 -24.63 -3.10
C ARG A 423 4.21 -26.04 -2.60
N ASN A 424 3.63 -26.15 -1.40
CA ASN A 424 3.20 -27.44 -0.84
C ASN A 424 2.05 -28.05 -1.63
N LEU A 425 1.21 -27.22 -2.26
CA LEU A 425 0.17 -27.66 -3.20
C LEU A 425 0.71 -27.89 -4.60
N GLU A 426 2.03 -27.71 -4.79
CA GLU A 426 2.73 -27.87 -6.06
C GLU A 426 2.08 -27.09 -7.20
N ILE A 427 1.72 -25.81 -6.95
CA ILE A 427 1.18 -24.93 -7.98
C ILE A 427 2.25 -24.70 -9.06
N ASP A 428 1.90 -24.97 -10.32
CA ASP A 428 2.76 -24.77 -11.48
C ASP A 428 2.79 -23.33 -11.94
N ILE A 429 1.61 -22.71 -11.98
CA ILE A 429 1.42 -21.34 -12.46
C ILE A 429 0.65 -20.54 -11.41
N ALA A 430 1.27 -19.49 -10.87
CA ALA A 430 0.62 -18.54 -9.97
C ALA A 430 0.19 -17.29 -10.74
N VAL A 431 -1.11 -17.01 -10.76
CA VAL A 431 -1.71 -15.89 -11.48
C VAL A 431 -2.13 -14.81 -10.51
N ASP A 432 -1.46 -13.66 -10.57
CA ASP A 432 -1.81 -12.46 -9.82
C ASP A 432 -2.95 -11.71 -10.52
N LEU A 433 -4.12 -11.67 -9.88
CA LEU A 433 -5.28 -10.94 -10.37
C LEU A 433 -5.41 -9.53 -9.76
N LYS A 434 -4.40 -9.07 -9.02
CA LYS A 434 -4.43 -7.78 -8.32
C LYS A 434 -3.39 -6.79 -8.84
N GLY A 435 -2.14 -7.19 -8.97
CA GLY A 435 -1.06 -6.26 -9.23
C GLY A 435 -0.99 -5.13 -8.19
N PHE A 436 -0.77 -3.89 -8.62
CA PHE A 436 -0.73 -2.71 -7.74
C PHE A 436 -2.12 -2.07 -7.53
N THR A 437 -3.12 -2.87 -7.24
CA THR A 437 -4.45 -2.37 -6.85
C THR A 437 -4.66 -2.47 -5.34
N ARG A 438 -5.78 -1.94 -4.85
CA ARG A 438 -6.12 -1.99 -3.42
C ARG A 438 -6.16 -3.44 -2.91
N ASP A 439 -5.70 -3.65 -1.68
CA ASP A 439 -5.61 -4.97 -1.03
C ASP A 439 -4.71 -5.99 -1.76
N ALA A 440 -3.78 -5.51 -2.60
CA ALA A 440 -2.79 -6.35 -3.25
C ALA A 440 -1.77 -6.92 -2.26
N ARG A 441 -1.23 -8.10 -2.60
CA ARG A 441 -0.20 -8.79 -1.80
C ARG A 441 0.97 -9.26 -2.68
N PRO A 442 1.72 -8.33 -3.31
CA PRO A 442 2.84 -8.68 -4.20
C PRO A 442 3.96 -9.43 -3.47
N GLY A 443 4.07 -9.27 -2.16
CA GLY A 443 5.00 -10.02 -1.32
C GLY A 443 4.85 -11.55 -1.40
N ILE A 444 3.66 -12.09 -1.75
CA ILE A 444 3.46 -13.52 -2.01
C ILE A 444 4.32 -13.95 -3.21
N PHE A 445 4.28 -13.18 -4.30
CA PHE A 445 5.02 -13.46 -5.54
C PHE A 445 6.51 -13.16 -5.38
N ALA A 446 6.89 -12.16 -4.57
CA ALA A 446 8.28 -11.91 -4.21
C ALA A 446 8.92 -13.11 -3.49
N GLN A 447 8.14 -13.94 -2.76
CA GLN A 447 8.57 -15.21 -2.19
C GLN A 447 8.66 -16.36 -3.21
N ARG A 448 8.35 -16.12 -4.49
CA ARG A 448 8.28 -17.12 -5.55
C ARG A 448 7.28 -18.22 -5.21
N ALA A 449 6.00 -17.93 -5.26
CA ALA A 449 4.91 -18.84 -4.88
C ALA A 449 4.79 -20.07 -5.81
N ALA A 450 5.21 -19.96 -7.08
CA ALA A 450 5.22 -21.02 -8.06
C ALA A 450 6.40 -20.86 -9.04
N PRO A 451 6.75 -21.91 -9.82
CA PRO A 451 7.78 -21.84 -10.86
C PRO A 451 7.48 -20.80 -11.93
N ILE A 452 6.21 -20.60 -12.26
CA ILE A 452 5.75 -19.62 -13.25
C ILE A 452 4.82 -18.63 -12.55
N GLN A 453 5.08 -17.34 -12.70
CA GLN A 453 4.27 -16.27 -12.10
C GLN A 453 3.80 -15.29 -13.16
N VAL A 454 2.48 -15.03 -13.18
CA VAL A 454 1.79 -14.32 -14.27
C VAL A 454 0.98 -13.17 -13.69
N SER A 455 1.13 -11.96 -14.24
CA SER A 455 0.24 -10.83 -13.98
C SER A 455 -0.91 -10.83 -14.98
N TYR A 456 -2.16 -10.76 -14.48
CA TYR A 456 -3.33 -10.76 -15.34
C TYR A 456 -4.49 -9.94 -14.78
N LEU A 457 -5.15 -9.19 -15.64
CA LEU A 457 -6.46 -8.54 -15.52
C LEU A 457 -6.55 -7.39 -14.52
N GLY A 458 -6.09 -7.53 -13.26
CA GLY A 458 -6.40 -6.57 -12.18
C GLY A 458 -5.70 -5.23 -12.32
N TYR A 459 -4.44 -5.22 -12.76
CA TYR A 459 -3.63 -4.02 -12.92
C TYR A 459 -3.21 -3.82 -14.38
N PRO A 460 -3.59 -2.72 -15.04
CA PRO A 460 -3.33 -2.50 -16.47
C PRO A 460 -1.97 -1.82 -16.71
N GLY A 461 -0.89 -2.52 -16.38
CA GLY A 461 0.49 -2.04 -16.51
C GLY A 461 1.51 -3.08 -16.08
N THR A 462 2.80 -2.77 -16.27
CA THR A 462 3.89 -3.61 -15.79
C THR A 462 3.98 -3.61 -14.27
N MET A 463 4.30 -4.76 -13.67
CA MET A 463 4.63 -4.85 -12.25
C MET A 463 6.03 -4.34 -11.93
N GLY A 464 6.91 -4.17 -12.94
CA GLY A 464 8.29 -3.71 -12.72
C GLY A 464 9.12 -4.68 -11.89
N ALA A 465 8.63 -5.90 -11.67
CA ALA A 465 9.13 -6.87 -10.71
C ALA A 465 9.80 -8.05 -11.40
N ARG A 466 11.03 -8.37 -10.98
CA ARG A 466 11.78 -9.53 -11.54
C ARG A 466 11.17 -10.88 -11.20
N TYR A 467 10.29 -10.90 -10.20
CA TYR A 467 9.63 -12.13 -9.76
C TYR A 467 8.34 -12.43 -10.54
N ILE A 468 7.86 -11.55 -11.42
CA ILE A 468 6.76 -11.83 -12.35
C ILE A 468 7.35 -12.18 -13.74
N ASP A 469 7.05 -13.37 -14.23
CA ASP A 469 7.64 -13.88 -15.47
C ASP A 469 6.87 -13.40 -16.70
N TYR A 470 5.54 -13.39 -16.62
CA TYR A 470 4.67 -13.06 -17.75
C TYR A 470 3.58 -12.05 -17.41
N ILE A 471 3.18 -11.28 -18.42
CA ILE A 471 1.95 -10.49 -18.42
C ILE A 471 1.07 -10.92 -19.60
N ILE A 472 -0.23 -11.13 -19.34
CA ILE A 472 -1.19 -11.43 -20.40
C ILE A 472 -1.76 -10.12 -20.95
N ALA A 473 -1.62 -9.92 -22.26
CA ALA A 473 -2.02 -8.71 -22.98
C ALA A 473 -2.50 -9.04 -24.39
N ASP A 474 -2.88 -8.02 -25.16
CA ASP A 474 -3.05 -8.08 -26.60
C ASP A 474 -2.22 -7.00 -27.30
N GLU A 475 -2.12 -7.05 -28.63
CA GLU A 475 -1.29 -6.12 -29.41
C GLU A 475 -1.81 -4.67 -29.37
N THR A 476 -3.08 -4.45 -29.00
CA THR A 476 -3.65 -3.11 -28.85
C THR A 476 -3.17 -2.47 -27.57
N VAL A 477 -3.21 -3.18 -26.43
CA VAL A 477 -2.84 -2.62 -25.11
C VAL A 477 -1.32 -2.57 -24.94
N ILE A 478 -0.55 -3.52 -25.53
CA ILE A 478 0.92 -3.46 -25.59
C ILE A 478 1.38 -3.55 -27.04
N PRO A 479 1.34 -2.44 -27.80
CA PRO A 479 1.90 -2.44 -29.15
C PRO A 479 3.42 -2.59 -29.11
N ALA A 480 4.02 -3.03 -30.23
CA ALA A 480 5.45 -3.28 -30.32
C ALA A 480 6.33 -2.11 -29.81
N LYS A 481 5.91 -0.87 -30.07
CA LYS A 481 6.61 0.34 -29.56
C LYS A 481 6.62 0.47 -28.04
N SER A 482 5.61 -0.06 -27.35
CA SER A 482 5.49 0.01 -25.88
C SER A 482 6.12 -1.20 -25.18
N ARG A 483 6.48 -2.28 -25.90
CA ARG A 483 7.10 -3.48 -25.35
C ARG A 483 8.32 -3.21 -24.45
N PRO A 484 9.23 -2.28 -24.79
CA PRO A 484 10.40 -1.96 -23.95
C PRO A 484 10.05 -1.46 -22.55
N HIS A 485 8.81 -1.02 -22.30
CA HIS A 485 8.35 -0.50 -21.02
C HIS A 485 7.75 -1.57 -20.09
N PHE A 486 7.88 -2.86 -20.45
CA PHE A 486 7.43 -3.99 -19.62
C PHE A 486 8.60 -4.86 -19.23
N THR A 487 8.69 -5.19 -17.95
CA THR A 487 9.75 -6.09 -17.42
C THR A 487 9.41 -7.55 -17.64
N GLU A 488 8.11 -7.88 -17.58
CA GLU A 488 7.58 -9.22 -17.82
C GLU A 488 7.69 -9.61 -19.30
N LYS A 489 7.69 -10.89 -19.58
CA LYS A 489 7.46 -11.38 -20.95
C LYS A 489 5.99 -11.26 -21.30
N VAL A 490 5.70 -10.80 -22.52
CA VAL A 490 4.33 -10.53 -22.95
C VAL A 490 3.75 -11.75 -23.67
N VAL A 491 2.63 -12.21 -23.18
CA VAL A 491 1.79 -13.21 -23.84
C VAL A 491 0.68 -12.48 -24.57
N TYR A 492 0.79 -12.46 -25.90
CA TYR A 492 -0.19 -11.78 -26.76
C TYR A 492 -1.36 -12.69 -27.06
N MET A 493 -2.52 -12.34 -26.49
CA MET A 493 -3.79 -12.97 -26.82
C MET A 493 -4.22 -12.62 -28.25
N PRO A 494 -4.82 -13.57 -29.01
CA PRO A 494 -5.18 -13.33 -30.42
C PRO A 494 -6.39 -12.42 -30.61
N ASP A 495 -7.17 -12.22 -29.56
CA ASP A 495 -8.31 -11.30 -29.46
C ASP A 495 -8.05 -10.34 -28.26
N SER A 496 -9.08 -9.82 -27.59
CA SER A 496 -8.86 -8.99 -26.39
C SER A 496 -8.17 -9.77 -25.27
N TYR A 497 -7.28 -9.09 -24.53
CA TYR A 497 -6.73 -9.66 -23.28
C TYR A 497 -7.78 -9.73 -22.17
N GLN A 498 -8.80 -8.86 -22.22
CA GLN A 498 -9.82 -8.79 -21.19
C GLN A 498 -10.89 -9.84 -21.41
N ILE A 499 -11.00 -10.77 -20.47
CA ILE A 499 -12.11 -11.71 -20.40
C ILE A 499 -13.42 -10.99 -20.09
N ASN A 500 -14.52 -11.53 -20.59
CA ASN A 500 -15.88 -11.13 -20.25
C ASN A 500 -16.73 -12.36 -19.94
N ASP A 501 -17.54 -12.27 -18.91
CA ASP A 501 -18.50 -13.33 -18.57
C ASP A 501 -19.79 -13.16 -19.38
N GLU A 502 -20.09 -14.10 -20.28
CA GLU A 502 -21.32 -14.11 -21.10
C GLU A 502 -22.61 -14.38 -20.31
N LYS A 503 -22.50 -14.82 -19.04
CA LYS A 503 -23.65 -15.12 -18.17
C LYS A 503 -24.12 -13.92 -17.34
N ARG A 504 -23.57 -12.73 -17.59
CA ARG A 504 -23.98 -11.54 -16.83
C ARG A 504 -25.43 -11.16 -17.17
N GLU A 505 -26.28 -11.17 -16.15
CA GLU A 505 -27.69 -10.82 -16.30
C GLU A 505 -27.89 -9.31 -16.50
N ILE A 506 -28.79 -8.95 -17.37
CA ILE A 506 -29.29 -7.58 -17.54
C ILE A 506 -30.69 -7.55 -16.95
N GLY A 507 -30.89 -6.77 -15.90
CA GLY A 507 -32.20 -6.65 -15.23
C GLY A 507 -33.32 -6.09 -16.10
N GLU A 508 -34.46 -5.88 -15.52
CA GLU A 508 -35.64 -5.32 -16.21
C GLU A 508 -35.36 -3.92 -16.79
N ALA A 509 -36.01 -3.65 -17.92
CA ALA A 509 -35.87 -2.36 -18.59
C ALA A 509 -36.41 -1.22 -17.72
N VAL A 510 -35.63 -0.14 -17.60
CA VAL A 510 -35.99 1.03 -16.78
C VAL A 510 -36.22 2.24 -17.69
N SER A 511 -37.25 3.02 -17.41
CA SER A 511 -37.59 4.20 -18.20
C SER A 511 -36.61 5.37 -17.88
N ARG A 512 -36.34 6.24 -18.86
CA ARG A 512 -35.56 7.49 -18.65
C ARG A 512 -36.20 8.34 -17.52
N LEU A 513 -37.51 8.43 -17.49
CA LEU A 513 -38.22 9.24 -16.50
C LEU A 513 -37.96 8.75 -15.06
N SER A 514 -38.02 7.44 -14.83
CA SER A 514 -37.73 6.85 -13.50
C SER A 514 -36.28 7.00 -13.08
N LEU A 515 -35.35 7.24 -14.02
CA LEU A 515 -33.95 7.50 -13.80
C LEU A 515 -33.61 9.00 -13.65
N GLY A 516 -34.65 9.89 -13.73
CA GLY A 516 -34.45 11.34 -13.71
C GLY A 516 -33.85 11.89 -14.99
N LEU A 517 -33.86 11.14 -16.09
CA LEU A 517 -33.37 11.54 -17.39
C LEU A 517 -34.44 12.15 -18.26
N PRO A 518 -34.15 13.20 -19.05
CA PRO A 518 -35.08 13.75 -20.03
C PRO A 518 -35.41 12.72 -21.11
N VAL A 519 -36.72 12.61 -21.44
CA VAL A 519 -37.23 11.60 -22.37
C VAL A 519 -36.65 11.74 -23.79
N SER A 520 -36.55 12.97 -24.28
CA SER A 520 -36.15 13.30 -25.67
C SER A 520 -34.72 13.79 -25.80
N ALA A 521 -33.98 13.98 -24.71
CA ALA A 521 -32.62 14.45 -24.76
C ALA A 521 -31.63 13.37 -25.26
N PHE A 522 -30.54 13.79 -25.91
CA PHE A 522 -29.41 12.90 -26.10
C PHE A 522 -28.68 12.72 -24.77
N VAL A 523 -28.48 11.48 -24.35
CA VAL A 523 -27.87 11.12 -23.08
C VAL A 523 -26.45 10.59 -23.31
N PHE A 524 -25.46 11.45 -23.09
CA PHE A 524 -24.09 11.01 -22.91
C PHE A 524 -23.96 10.38 -21.52
N CYS A 525 -23.17 9.32 -21.36
CA CYS A 525 -22.88 8.77 -20.03
C CYS A 525 -21.41 8.44 -19.84
N CYS A 526 -20.97 8.52 -18.58
CA CYS A 526 -19.68 7.99 -18.14
C CYS A 526 -19.84 7.50 -16.70
N PHE A 527 -19.71 6.19 -16.49
CA PHE A 527 -19.80 5.57 -15.17
C PHE A 527 -18.42 5.20 -14.60
N ASN A 528 -17.36 5.82 -15.10
CA ASN A 528 -16.04 5.71 -14.53
C ASN A 528 -15.99 6.41 -13.15
N SER A 529 -15.15 5.89 -12.26
CA SER A 529 -14.85 6.55 -10.99
C SER A 529 -14.28 7.96 -11.21
N CYS A 530 -14.61 8.90 -10.35
CA CYS A 530 -14.27 10.32 -10.48
C CYS A 530 -12.78 10.57 -10.69
N TYR A 531 -11.88 9.77 -10.07
CA TYR A 531 -10.43 9.92 -10.23
C TYR A 531 -9.92 9.77 -11.67
N LYS A 532 -10.72 9.19 -12.57
CA LYS A 532 -10.40 9.07 -14.02
C LYS A 532 -10.82 10.30 -14.82
N ILE A 533 -11.63 11.18 -14.24
CA ILE A 533 -12.12 12.40 -14.90
C ILE A 533 -11.10 13.52 -14.67
N THR A 534 -10.23 13.75 -15.64
CA THR A 534 -9.27 14.87 -15.59
C THR A 534 -9.92 16.18 -16.01
N SER A 535 -9.29 17.32 -15.69
CA SER A 535 -9.79 18.63 -16.14
C SER A 535 -9.91 18.69 -17.67
N SER A 536 -8.90 18.22 -18.40
CA SER A 536 -8.91 18.25 -19.87
C SER A 536 -10.03 17.41 -20.49
N VAL A 537 -10.32 16.26 -19.91
CA VAL A 537 -11.46 15.42 -20.33
C VAL A 537 -12.77 16.14 -20.05
N PHE A 538 -12.91 16.72 -18.87
CA PHE A 538 -14.13 17.45 -18.51
C PHE A 538 -14.34 18.69 -19.36
N ASP A 539 -13.29 19.46 -19.65
CA ASP A 539 -13.32 20.62 -20.55
C ASP A 539 -13.80 20.22 -21.98
N CYS A 540 -13.30 19.09 -22.48
CA CYS A 540 -13.76 18.52 -23.75
C CYS A 540 -15.27 18.14 -23.68
N TRP A 541 -15.72 17.53 -22.60
CA TRP A 541 -17.13 17.20 -22.42
C TRP A 541 -18.02 18.46 -22.35
N MET A 542 -17.55 19.55 -21.74
CA MET A 542 -18.29 20.81 -21.72
C MET A 542 -18.41 21.43 -23.11
N ARG A 543 -17.37 21.35 -23.95
CA ARG A 543 -17.46 21.77 -25.37
C ARG A 543 -18.44 20.89 -26.16
N ILE A 544 -18.44 19.57 -25.93
CA ILE A 544 -19.44 18.66 -26.54
C ILE A 544 -20.86 19.06 -26.14
N LEU A 545 -21.12 19.29 -24.85
CA LEU A 545 -22.42 19.72 -24.38
C LEU A 545 -22.83 21.06 -24.98
N THR A 546 -21.93 22.03 -25.06
CA THR A 546 -22.20 23.33 -25.68
C THR A 546 -22.60 23.19 -27.15
N ARG A 547 -21.94 22.30 -27.91
CA ARG A 547 -22.21 21.99 -29.32
C ARG A 547 -23.45 21.11 -29.52
N THR A 548 -24.00 20.51 -28.47
CA THR A 548 -25.19 19.62 -28.51
C THR A 548 -26.27 20.15 -27.58
N PRO A 549 -26.96 21.26 -27.91
CA PRO A 549 -28.01 21.82 -27.08
C PRO A 549 -29.09 20.82 -26.73
N GLY A 550 -29.57 20.83 -25.46
CA GLY A 550 -30.56 19.91 -24.97
C GLY A 550 -30.06 18.51 -24.57
N SER A 551 -28.78 18.18 -24.85
CA SER A 551 -28.18 16.93 -24.35
C SER A 551 -27.85 17.01 -22.87
N VAL A 552 -27.69 15.86 -22.22
CA VAL A 552 -27.27 15.73 -20.82
C VAL A 552 -26.07 14.80 -20.68
N LEU A 553 -25.29 14.99 -19.62
CA LEU A 553 -24.21 14.09 -19.22
C LEU A 553 -24.58 13.35 -17.95
N TRP A 554 -24.63 12.04 -18.02
CA TRP A 554 -25.04 11.16 -16.94
C TRP A 554 -23.84 10.46 -16.32
N LEU A 555 -23.53 10.80 -15.08
CA LEU A 555 -22.31 10.40 -14.36
C LEU A 555 -22.63 9.53 -13.14
N LEU A 556 -21.63 8.81 -12.63
CA LEU A 556 -21.73 8.12 -11.37
C LEU A 556 -21.71 9.14 -10.22
N GLY A 557 -22.65 9.03 -9.30
CA GLY A 557 -22.82 9.89 -8.12
C GLY A 557 -22.38 9.20 -6.83
N ASP A 558 -21.14 8.77 -6.76
CA ASP A 558 -20.56 8.10 -5.58
C ASP A 558 -19.93 9.06 -4.57
N ASN A 559 -19.74 10.34 -4.97
CA ASN A 559 -19.08 11.37 -4.17
C ASN A 559 -19.83 12.70 -4.33
N ALA A 560 -20.45 13.19 -3.24
CA ALA A 560 -21.20 14.45 -3.25
C ALA A 560 -20.32 15.68 -3.52
N THR A 561 -19.09 15.69 -3.02
CA THR A 561 -18.12 16.78 -3.25
C THR A 561 -17.70 16.83 -4.70
N ALA A 562 -17.39 15.66 -5.32
CA ALA A 562 -17.10 15.58 -6.73
C ALA A 562 -18.26 16.12 -7.58
N ALA A 563 -19.51 15.70 -7.27
CA ALA A 563 -20.69 16.20 -7.96
C ALA A 563 -20.83 17.72 -7.85
N THR A 564 -20.55 18.28 -6.68
CA THR A 564 -20.54 19.74 -6.46
C THR A 564 -19.46 20.45 -7.27
N ASN A 565 -18.24 19.92 -7.28
CA ASN A 565 -17.11 20.49 -8.00
C ASN A 565 -17.34 20.41 -9.54
N LEU A 566 -17.86 19.28 -10.03
CA LEU A 566 -18.19 19.13 -11.45
C LEU A 566 -19.27 20.11 -11.89
N ARG A 567 -20.32 20.35 -11.07
CA ARG A 567 -21.34 21.38 -11.37
C ARG A 567 -20.76 22.77 -11.42
N LYS A 568 -19.90 23.15 -10.47
CA LYS A 568 -19.20 24.45 -10.49
C LYS A 568 -18.33 24.61 -11.71
N ALA A 569 -17.60 23.54 -12.09
CA ALA A 569 -16.79 23.56 -13.30
C ALA A 569 -17.65 23.68 -14.58
N ALA A 570 -18.80 23.04 -14.64
CA ALA A 570 -19.73 23.18 -15.79
C ALA A 570 -20.22 24.62 -15.93
N GLU A 571 -20.62 25.24 -14.82
CA GLU A 571 -21.07 26.66 -14.80
C GLU A 571 -19.95 27.60 -15.24
N ALA A 572 -18.71 27.35 -14.83
CA ALA A 572 -17.54 28.12 -15.27
C ALA A 572 -17.29 28.02 -16.80
N HIS A 573 -17.73 26.91 -17.42
CA HIS A 573 -17.70 26.74 -18.88
C HIS A 573 -18.98 27.24 -19.59
N GLY A 574 -19.90 27.88 -18.87
CA GLY A 574 -21.17 28.36 -19.43
C GLY A 574 -22.19 27.26 -19.70
N VAL A 575 -22.00 26.06 -19.17
CA VAL A 575 -22.94 24.95 -19.28
C VAL A 575 -23.84 24.90 -18.04
N ASP A 576 -25.17 24.87 -18.25
CA ASP A 576 -26.13 24.73 -17.15
C ASP A 576 -25.83 23.45 -16.34
N SER A 577 -25.54 23.59 -15.07
CA SER A 577 -25.17 22.48 -14.18
C SER A 577 -26.26 21.42 -14.04
N ARG A 578 -27.54 21.74 -14.34
CA ARG A 578 -28.67 20.79 -14.36
C ARG A 578 -28.56 19.76 -15.49
N ARG A 579 -27.70 20.02 -16.49
CA ARG A 579 -27.38 19.03 -17.55
C ARG A 579 -26.45 17.94 -17.07
N LEU A 580 -25.82 18.07 -15.90
CA LEU A 580 -25.06 17.01 -15.24
C LEU A 580 -25.98 16.25 -14.29
N ILE A 581 -26.31 15.03 -14.66
CA ILE A 581 -27.19 14.13 -13.89
C ILE A 581 -26.32 13.07 -13.22
N PHE A 582 -26.55 12.81 -11.94
CA PHE A 582 -25.76 11.86 -11.16
C PHE A 582 -26.60 10.66 -10.75
N ALA A 583 -26.06 9.47 -10.99
CA ALA A 583 -26.72 8.20 -10.69
C ALA A 583 -26.08 7.49 -9.49
N PRO A 584 -26.84 6.92 -8.56
CA PRO A 584 -26.29 6.18 -7.42
C PRO A 584 -25.69 4.84 -7.84
N HIS A 585 -24.88 4.26 -6.95
CA HIS A 585 -24.49 2.86 -7.04
C HIS A 585 -25.72 1.96 -6.85
N ILE A 586 -25.87 0.98 -7.74
CA ILE A 586 -26.94 -0.04 -7.70
C ILE A 586 -26.36 -1.41 -8.09
N PRO A 587 -27.03 -2.52 -7.80
CA PRO A 587 -26.60 -3.85 -8.21
C PRO A 587 -26.34 -3.98 -9.71
N VAL A 588 -25.38 -4.82 -10.10
CA VAL A 588 -24.86 -4.90 -11.48
C VAL A 588 -25.94 -5.18 -12.52
N ALA A 589 -26.87 -6.11 -12.26
CA ALA A 589 -27.96 -6.42 -13.19
C ALA A 589 -28.86 -5.17 -13.47
N GLN A 590 -29.15 -4.39 -12.43
CA GLN A 590 -29.88 -3.13 -12.56
C GLN A 590 -29.03 -2.05 -13.23
N HIS A 591 -27.73 -2.03 -12.95
CA HIS A 591 -26.78 -1.11 -13.61
C HIS A 591 -26.71 -1.37 -15.12
N LEU A 592 -26.61 -2.62 -15.53
CA LEU A 592 -26.63 -3.00 -16.95
C LEU A 592 -27.97 -2.64 -17.61
N ALA A 593 -29.10 -2.80 -16.89
CA ALA A 593 -30.40 -2.40 -17.38
C ALA A 593 -30.51 -0.87 -17.58
N ARG A 594 -30.10 -0.07 -16.58
CA ARG A 594 -30.18 1.40 -16.68
C ARG A 594 -29.24 1.98 -17.77
N LEU A 595 -28.10 1.36 -18.06
CA LEU A 595 -27.19 1.80 -19.14
C LEU A 595 -27.92 1.92 -20.46
N ARG A 596 -28.91 1.09 -20.74
CA ARG A 596 -29.73 1.14 -21.98
C ARG A 596 -30.47 2.45 -22.18
N ALA A 597 -30.64 3.26 -21.13
CA ALA A 597 -31.23 4.59 -21.22
C ALA A 597 -30.27 5.63 -21.80
N ALA A 598 -28.97 5.35 -21.88
CA ALA A 598 -27.97 6.21 -22.50
C ALA A 598 -27.92 6.01 -24.03
N ASP A 599 -27.41 7.03 -24.71
CA ASP A 599 -27.21 6.99 -26.16
C ASP A 599 -25.77 6.68 -26.54
N LEU A 600 -24.80 7.26 -25.81
CA LEU A 600 -23.37 7.12 -26.04
C LEU A 600 -22.60 7.17 -24.72
N PHE A 601 -21.72 6.18 -24.52
CA PHE A 601 -20.74 6.25 -23.44
C PHE A 601 -19.51 7.03 -23.94
N ILE A 602 -19.14 8.08 -23.24
CA ILE A 602 -17.94 8.90 -23.50
C ILE A 602 -16.86 8.56 -22.50
N ASP A 603 -15.72 8.08 -23.02
CA ASP A 603 -14.63 7.51 -22.21
C ASP A 603 -13.65 8.57 -21.71
N THR A 604 -12.86 8.21 -20.71
CA THR A 604 -11.84 9.02 -20.05
C THR A 604 -10.42 8.73 -20.56
N LEU A 605 -9.50 9.69 -20.35
CA LEU A 605 -8.05 9.57 -20.60
C LEU A 605 -7.30 10.35 -19.49
N PRO A 606 -6.13 9.89 -19.02
CA PRO A 606 -5.27 8.79 -19.47
C PRO A 606 -5.70 7.38 -19.07
N TYR A 607 -6.69 7.24 -18.18
CA TYR A 607 -7.16 5.93 -17.74
C TYR A 607 -8.56 5.66 -18.33
N ASN A 608 -8.59 4.78 -19.34
CA ASN A 608 -9.85 4.44 -20.02
C ASN A 608 -10.85 3.71 -19.12
N ALA A 609 -12.06 3.61 -19.59
CA ALA A 609 -13.05 2.65 -19.12
C ALA A 609 -12.60 1.23 -19.50
N HIS A 610 -12.55 0.34 -18.52
CA HIS A 610 -12.25 -1.08 -18.71
C HIS A 610 -13.52 -1.90 -18.53
N THR A 611 -13.83 -2.30 -17.30
CA THR A 611 -15.08 -3.00 -16.97
C THR A 611 -16.31 -2.16 -17.36
N THR A 612 -16.26 -0.84 -17.10
CA THR A 612 -17.38 0.09 -17.44
C THR A 612 -17.64 0.23 -18.94
N ALA A 613 -16.58 0.18 -19.77
CA ALA A 613 -16.75 0.10 -21.23
C ALA A 613 -17.35 -1.23 -21.67
N SER A 614 -16.89 -2.33 -21.07
CA SER A 614 -17.41 -3.66 -21.31
C SER A 614 -18.90 -3.76 -20.91
N ASP A 615 -19.27 -3.14 -19.79
CA ASP A 615 -20.65 -3.07 -19.32
C ASP A 615 -21.55 -2.29 -20.29
N ALA A 616 -21.05 -1.14 -20.80
CA ALA A 616 -21.77 -0.35 -21.80
C ALA A 616 -21.98 -1.15 -23.09
N LEU A 617 -20.93 -1.77 -23.63
CA LEU A 617 -21.01 -2.61 -24.84
C LEU A 617 -21.93 -3.82 -24.62
N TRP A 618 -21.88 -4.48 -23.45
CA TRP A 618 -22.75 -5.59 -23.11
C TRP A 618 -24.21 -5.14 -23.00
N ALA A 619 -24.48 -3.96 -22.44
CA ALA A 619 -25.81 -3.37 -22.37
C ALA A 619 -26.34 -2.90 -23.76
N GLY A 620 -25.48 -2.79 -24.77
CA GLY A 620 -25.83 -2.32 -26.12
C GLY A 620 -25.68 -0.81 -26.30
N VAL A 621 -24.87 -0.17 -25.47
CA VAL A 621 -24.50 1.26 -25.57
C VAL A 621 -23.13 1.39 -26.23
N PRO A 622 -23.01 2.11 -27.37
CA PRO A 622 -21.71 2.32 -27.98
C PRO A 622 -20.79 3.15 -27.09
N VAL A 623 -19.50 2.86 -27.15
CA VAL A 623 -18.44 3.55 -26.41
C VAL A 623 -17.60 4.34 -27.39
N LEU A 624 -17.41 5.64 -27.15
CA LEU A 624 -16.47 6.48 -27.86
C LEU A 624 -15.22 6.66 -26.98
N THR A 625 -14.04 6.32 -27.50
CA THR A 625 -12.80 6.41 -26.74
C THR A 625 -11.73 7.21 -27.48
N ARG A 626 -10.83 7.82 -26.73
CA ARG A 626 -9.56 8.34 -27.19
C ARG A 626 -8.45 7.38 -26.75
N CYS A 627 -7.73 6.82 -27.72
CA CYS A 627 -6.63 5.90 -27.49
C CYS A 627 -5.36 6.70 -27.16
N GLY A 628 -4.71 6.38 -26.02
CA GLY A 628 -3.44 6.97 -25.61
C GLY A 628 -2.24 6.04 -25.84
N GLU A 629 -1.17 6.23 -25.09
CA GLU A 629 0.10 5.53 -25.22
C GLU A 629 0.27 4.36 -24.25
N SER A 630 -0.25 4.49 -23.01
CA SER A 630 -0.10 3.48 -21.96
C SER A 630 -1.12 2.36 -22.07
N PHE A 631 -0.88 1.25 -21.40
CA PHE A 631 -1.80 0.13 -21.33
C PHE A 631 -3.21 0.59 -20.89
N ALA A 632 -3.29 1.33 -19.78
CA ALA A 632 -4.56 1.81 -19.22
C ALA A 632 -5.33 2.74 -20.18
N ALA A 633 -4.63 3.45 -21.05
CA ALA A 633 -5.18 4.37 -22.05
C ALA A 633 -5.58 3.70 -23.38
N ARG A 634 -5.47 2.37 -23.49
CA ARG A 634 -5.69 1.62 -24.72
C ARG A 634 -6.71 0.48 -24.59
N VAL A 635 -7.19 0.24 -23.37
CA VAL A 635 -8.09 -0.89 -23.09
C VAL A 635 -9.42 -0.75 -23.82
N ALA A 636 -10.06 0.41 -23.79
CA ALA A 636 -11.32 0.61 -24.51
C ALA A 636 -11.15 0.45 -26.02
N ALA A 637 -9.99 0.82 -26.58
CA ALA A 637 -9.68 0.58 -28.00
C ALA A 637 -9.58 -0.93 -28.29
N SER A 638 -8.94 -1.73 -27.42
CA SER A 638 -8.92 -3.19 -27.56
C SER A 638 -10.33 -3.78 -27.59
N LEU A 639 -11.20 -3.35 -26.65
CA LEU A 639 -12.59 -3.81 -26.62
C LEU A 639 -13.34 -3.47 -27.91
N LEU A 640 -13.18 -2.24 -28.41
CA LEU A 640 -13.84 -1.77 -29.63
C LEU A 640 -13.36 -2.50 -30.88
N ILE A 641 -12.08 -2.80 -31.00
CA ILE A 641 -11.54 -3.60 -32.09
C ILE A 641 -12.18 -4.98 -32.08
N ASN A 642 -12.24 -5.62 -30.91
CA ASN A 642 -12.74 -6.98 -30.77
C ASN A 642 -14.26 -7.11 -30.89
N ILE A 643 -15.01 -6.01 -30.75
CA ILE A 643 -16.46 -5.98 -31.09
C ILE A 643 -16.75 -5.41 -32.48
N GLY A 644 -15.70 -5.03 -33.22
CA GLY A 644 -15.83 -4.52 -34.59
C GLY A 644 -16.36 -3.10 -34.71
N LEU A 645 -16.06 -2.21 -33.74
CA LEU A 645 -16.48 -0.81 -33.71
C LEU A 645 -15.26 0.14 -33.75
N GLN A 646 -14.30 -0.14 -34.63
CA GLN A 646 -13.05 0.63 -34.72
C GLN A 646 -13.28 2.10 -35.06
N GLU A 647 -14.38 2.44 -35.75
CA GLU A 647 -14.80 3.80 -36.08
C GLU A 647 -15.06 4.70 -34.84
N LEU A 648 -15.21 4.12 -33.65
CA LEU A 648 -15.36 4.83 -32.37
C LEU A 648 -14.04 5.00 -31.61
N ILE A 649 -12.92 4.64 -32.22
CA ILE A 649 -11.58 4.88 -31.67
C ILE A 649 -11.01 6.14 -32.32
N THR A 650 -10.69 7.11 -31.48
CA THR A 650 -10.05 8.36 -31.87
C THR A 650 -8.65 8.46 -31.29
N THR A 651 -7.79 9.31 -31.88
CA THR A 651 -6.40 9.51 -31.43
C THR A 651 -6.13 10.92 -30.93
N THR A 652 -6.99 11.88 -31.33
CA THR A 652 -6.88 13.27 -30.89
C THR A 652 -8.15 13.72 -30.19
N GLU A 653 -8.03 14.75 -29.34
CA GLU A 653 -9.17 15.34 -28.66
C GLU A 653 -10.19 15.96 -29.64
N ALA A 654 -9.71 16.60 -30.71
CA ALA A 654 -10.57 17.15 -31.73
C ALA A 654 -11.40 16.08 -32.45
N GLN A 655 -10.79 14.94 -32.79
CA GLN A 655 -11.54 13.81 -33.38
C GLN A 655 -12.58 13.24 -32.42
N TYR A 656 -12.25 13.14 -31.14
CA TYR A 656 -13.15 12.64 -30.11
C TYR A 656 -14.36 13.57 -29.91
N GLU A 657 -14.11 14.88 -29.78
CA GLU A 657 -15.16 15.90 -29.71
C GLU A 657 -16.07 15.89 -30.96
N GLU A 658 -15.47 15.90 -32.14
CA GLU A 658 -16.24 15.90 -33.38
C GLU A 658 -17.10 14.64 -33.56
N MET A 659 -16.57 13.47 -33.22
CA MET A 659 -17.32 12.21 -33.29
C MET A 659 -18.49 12.19 -32.32
N ALA A 660 -18.28 12.65 -31.06
CA ALA A 660 -19.35 12.77 -30.11
C ALA A 660 -20.49 13.68 -30.56
N VAL A 661 -20.14 14.86 -31.07
CA VAL A 661 -21.11 15.83 -31.63
C VAL A 661 -21.83 15.28 -32.86
N ARG A 662 -21.11 14.61 -33.75
CA ARG A 662 -21.67 14.00 -34.95
C ARG A 662 -22.68 12.89 -34.60
N LEU A 663 -22.36 12.00 -33.65
CA LEU A 663 -23.26 10.94 -33.21
C LEU A 663 -24.52 11.53 -32.56
N ALA A 664 -24.40 12.62 -31.80
CA ALA A 664 -25.52 13.27 -31.15
C ALA A 664 -26.45 14.02 -32.15
N ARG A 665 -25.89 14.53 -33.26
CA ARG A 665 -26.66 15.30 -34.25
C ARG A 665 -27.18 14.49 -35.41
N GLN A 666 -26.68 13.27 -35.62
CA GLN A 666 -27.05 12.38 -36.73
C GLN A 666 -27.66 11.07 -36.19
N PRO A 667 -28.99 11.03 -35.92
CA PRO A 667 -29.64 9.84 -35.37
C PRO A 667 -29.50 8.58 -36.24
N SER A 668 -29.40 8.72 -37.57
CA SER A 668 -29.16 7.59 -38.47
C SER A 668 -27.82 6.93 -38.24
N LEU A 669 -26.74 7.73 -38.11
CA LEU A 669 -25.40 7.22 -37.82
C LEU A 669 -25.36 6.48 -36.45
N LEU A 670 -25.96 7.07 -35.43
CA LEU A 670 -26.07 6.40 -34.11
C LEU A 670 -26.83 5.08 -34.21
N ALA A 671 -27.95 5.05 -34.95
CA ALA A 671 -28.74 3.84 -35.17
C ALA A 671 -27.93 2.74 -35.89
N GLU A 672 -27.14 3.10 -36.90
CA GLU A 672 -26.23 2.18 -37.58
C GLU A 672 -25.18 1.58 -36.63
N VAL A 673 -24.54 2.42 -35.81
CA VAL A 673 -23.55 1.97 -34.81
C VAL A 673 -24.21 1.07 -33.76
N LYS A 674 -25.39 1.45 -33.22
CA LYS A 674 -26.14 0.62 -32.27
C LYS A 674 -26.56 -0.72 -32.88
N SER A 675 -27.02 -0.73 -34.13
CA SER A 675 -27.40 -1.96 -34.87
C SER A 675 -26.20 -2.89 -35.03
N LYS A 676 -25.05 -2.33 -35.45
CA LYS A 676 -23.79 -3.07 -35.58
C LYS A 676 -23.33 -3.66 -34.25
N LEU A 677 -23.40 -2.89 -33.15
CA LEU A 677 -23.09 -3.35 -31.81
C LEU A 677 -23.98 -4.52 -31.38
N LEU A 678 -25.30 -4.40 -31.55
CA LEU A 678 -26.27 -5.42 -31.16
C LEU A 678 -26.06 -6.74 -31.94
N LYS A 679 -25.71 -6.67 -33.21
CA LYS A 679 -25.35 -7.83 -34.04
C LYS A 679 -24.05 -8.45 -33.54
N ASN A 680 -22.99 -7.65 -33.40
CA ASN A 680 -21.66 -8.12 -33.08
C ASN A 680 -21.57 -8.64 -31.64
N ARG A 681 -22.33 -8.13 -30.69
CA ARG A 681 -22.33 -8.57 -29.29
C ARG A 681 -22.52 -10.08 -29.13
N ARG A 682 -23.26 -10.73 -30.06
CA ARG A 682 -23.53 -12.18 -30.01
C ARG A 682 -22.54 -13.02 -30.81
N THR A 683 -21.74 -12.39 -31.67
CA THR A 683 -20.88 -13.13 -32.65
C THR A 683 -19.41 -12.76 -32.55
N SER A 684 -19.08 -11.67 -31.88
CA SER A 684 -17.69 -11.22 -31.75
C SER A 684 -16.94 -11.99 -30.67
N PRO A 685 -15.61 -12.07 -30.76
CA PRO A 685 -14.78 -12.75 -29.76
C PRO A 685 -14.83 -12.09 -28.37
N LEU A 686 -15.21 -10.80 -28.28
CA LEU A 686 -15.18 -10.03 -27.03
C LEU A 686 -16.00 -10.68 -25.89
N PHE A 687 -17.15 -11.26 -26.23
CA PHE A 687 -18.09 -11.87 -25.25
C PHE A 687 -18.17 -13.40 -25.39
N ASP A 688 -17.26 -14.03 -26.12
CA ASP A 688 -17.15 -15.50 -26.23
C ASP A 688 -16.21 -16.02 -25.13
N THR A 689 -16.78 -16.22 -23.92
CA THR A 689 -16.04 -16.72 -22.75
C THR A 689 -15.32 -18.02 -23.02
N LYS A 690 -15.95 -18.96 -23.75
CA LYS A 690 -15.39 -20.28 -24.05
C LYS A 690 -14.18 -20.19 -25.00
N ARG A 691 -14.26 -19.30 -25.98
CA ARG A 691 -13.13 -19.02 -26.88
C ARG A 691 -11.96 -18.42 -26.14
N PHE A 692 -12.21 -17.44 -25.29
CA PHE A 692 -11.17 -16.85 -24.47
C PHE A 692 -10.53 -17.90 -23.55
N CYS A 693 -11.32 -18.75 -22.92
CA CYS A 693 -10.84 -19.79 -22.04
C CYS A 693 -9.84 -20.72 -22.78
N ARG A 694 -10.18 -21.18 -23.97
CA ARG A 694 -9.27 -22.01 -24.78
C ARG A 694 -7.95 -21.29 -25.11
N HIS A 695 -7.98 -20.01 -25.41
CA HIS A 695 -6.77 -19.26 -25.70
C HIS A 695 -5.87 -19.08 -24.46
N ILE A 696 -6.45 -18.80 -23.28
CA ILE A 696 -5.65 -18.66 -22.07
C ILE A 696 -5.10 -20.01 -21.60
N GLU A 697 -5.82 -21.10 -21.82
CA GLU A 697 -5.34 -22.48 -21.61
C GLU A 697 -4.18 -22.83 -22.52
N ASP A 698 -4.23 -22.44 -23.79
CA ASP A 698 -3.10 -22.58 -24.73
C ASP A 698 -1.90 -21.75 -24.24
N ALA A 699 -2.12 -20.54 -23.70
CA ALA A 699 -1.07 -19.73 -23.12
C ALA A 699 -0.42 -20.43 -21.91
N TYR A 700 -1.21 -20.93 -20.97
CA TYR A 700 -0.70 -21.64 -19.78
C TYR A 700 0.03 -22.93 -20.17
N THR A 701 -0.49 -23.69 -21.10
CA THR A 701 0.16 -24.91 -21.62
C THR A 701 1.50 -24.59 -22.26
N GLN A 702 1.60 -23.50 -23.03
CA GLN A 702 2.86 -23.10 -23.65
C GLN A 702 3.88 -22.62 -22.61
N MET A 703 3.46 -21.84 -21.60
CA MET A 703 4.33 -21.42 -20.49
C MET A 703 4.86 -22.65 -19.73
N TYR A 704 3.98 -23.60 -19.40
CA TYR A 704 4.33 -24.79 -18.66
C TYR A 704 5.27 -25.71 -19.46
N SER A 705 4.98 -25.93 -20.75
CA SER A 705 5.85 -26.71 -21.63
C SER A 705 7.25 -26.13 -21.76
N ARG A 706 7.38 -24.80 -21.83
CA ARG A 706 8.70 -24.13 -21.84
C ARG A 706 9.45 -24.34 -20.53
N PHE A 707 8.76 -24.20 -19.42
CA PHE A 707 9.35 -24.43 -18.11
C PHE A 707 9.84 -25.89 -17.97
N CYS A 708 9.02 -26.87 -18.34
CA CYS A 708 9.38 -28.30 -18.31
C CYS A 708 10.57 -28.63 -19.24
N ALA A 709 10.72 -27.88 -20.33
CA ALA A 709 11.87 -28.02 -21.24
C ALA A 709 13.13 -27.28 -20.74
N GLY A 710 13.07 -26.64 -19.56
CA GLY A 710 14.18 -25.84 -19.00
C GLY A 710 14.51 -24.57 -19.82
N MET A 711 13.54 -24.05 -20.59
CA MET A 711 13.71 -22.84 -21.40
C MET A 711 13.31 -21.60 -20.62
N ASP A 712 14.04 -20.53 -20.82
CA ASP A 712 13.70 -19.22 -20.24
C ASP A 712 12.35 -18.71 -20.74
N ALA A 713 11.69 -17.88 -19.95
CA ALA A 713 10.51 -17.15 -20.36
C ALA A 713 10.82 -16.25 -21.58
N GLU A 714 9.91 -16.18 -22.53
CA GLU A 714 10.00 -15.30 -23.70
C GLU A 714 8.63 -14.75 -24.10
N ASP A 715 8.62 -13.67 -24.91
CA ASP A 715 7.40 -13.17 -25.52
C ASP A 715 6.87 -14.18 -26.54
N PHE A 716 5.55 -14.42 -26.53
CA PHE A 716 4.93 -15.24 -27.55
C PHE A 716 3.50 -14.82 -27.87
N ARG A 717 2.98 -15.30 -29.00
CA ARG A 717 1.61 -15.10 -29.45
C ARG A 717 0.85 -16.40 -29.37
N VAL A 718 -0.30 -16.34 -28.71
CA VAL A 718 -1.25 -17.46 -28.71
C VAL A 718 -1.90 -17.56 -30.08
N GLN A 719 -1.88 -18.73 -30.66
CA GLN A 719 -2.41 -18.98 -32.02
C GLN A 719 -3.94 -18.92 -32.01
N LYS A 720 -4.49 -18.24 -33.00
CA LYS A 720 -5.93 -18.21 -33.22
C LYS A 720 -6.42 -19.59 -33.66
N ARG A 721 -7.12 -20.29 -32.79
CA ARG A 721 -7.72 -21.57 -33.19
C ARG A 721 -8.77 -21.34 -34.28
N LYS A 722 -8.68 -22.10 -35.39
CA LYS A 722 -9.73 -22.11 -36.41
C LYS A 722 -11.00 -22.63 -35.72
N GLN A 723 -12.13 -21.93 -35.92
CA GLN A 723 -13.44 -22.48 -35.49
C GLN A 723 -13.60 -23.84 -36.15
N ALA A 724 -13.79 -24.90 -35.37
CA ALA A 724 -14.31 -26.14 -35.91
C ALA A 724 -15.68 -25.81 -36.53
N GLN A 725 -15.79 -26.05 -37.85
CA GLN A 725 -17.01 -25.88 -38.62
C GLN A 725 -18.13 -26.75 -38.09
#